data_5d12f23dae8583139a54b66fd76841f1
#
_entry.id   5d12f23dae8583139a54b66fd76841f1
#
_cell.length_a   1.000
_cell.length_b   1.000
_cell.length_c   1.000
_cell.angle_alpha   90.00
_cell.angle_beta   90.00
_cell.angle_gamma   90.00
#
_symmetry.space_group_name_H-M   'P 1'
#
loop_
_entity.id
_entity.type
_entity.pdbx_description
1 polymer ?
#
loop_
_entity_poly.entity_id
_entity_poly.type
_entity_poly.pdbx_seq_one_letter_code
_entity_poly.pdbx_strand_id
1 'polypeptide(L)'
;MSRRHVKDFFISYTSSDAKWAEWIAWELEAAGYEVVVQLWDFHPGNDFIAEMERASREANQTLAVLSPRYFASRFTEAEWTAAFKKGNLLPVRVVDFDVEGLLSVRVYIDIAGKSEDQAREVLLEGVKRERRKPSVAPGFPVETAARSIKKQPQFPGALSPIWNVPHQRNPNFVGRDALLDQIHETLTSKNAAALTAIHGMGGVGKTQLAAEYAYDHAGDYQVVWWIKSEEPAALASDYAALADPLNLPQKQERDQRVIVAAVTDWLNHNGGWLLIFDNARRKEDLRGWLPQNRAGHVVITSRDPNWGGVAKPLEVEVLTREDAIEFLLQRTGQNDEAAAWPLAEELGDLPLALEQAGAFIETTGKPISEYLALFKTRHGELLQRGKPDDYPNTVATTWEISFQAAQQESPAAAALLNVCAFLAPDDIPIGALRKGKDRLPDLLAETVADELRFDEAIAVLRRYSLMERSEDGLFVHRLVQMVARDRLLDDERRVSVEGAVRVVNESFPQASNDVRTWADCERLLPHALAAAEFSEEVQLAPEATGRLLNQTGLYYRGRARYAEAKQSYERAIRIGEAAFGPDDPVIATRVNNLGLVLQDLGDLAGARECHERALRIGGATLGSDHPTVAIYVNNLGLVLQDLGDLAGARKSYESALRIGEATLGPDHPQVGICLGNLGTVLKDLGDLAGARQCLERAVRIDEAAFGPDHPDFAIDVSNLGSLLESLGDLAEARHCFERALRIFREFLGDDHPKTVLQRSKLESLK
;
A
#
# COMPACT_ATOMS: atom_id res chain seq x y z
N MET A 1 -64.98 -1.40 -21.81
CA MET A 1 -63.71 -1.63 -22.52
C MET A 1 -62.68 -0.71 -21.85
N SER A 2 -61.84 -1.25 -20.98
CA SER A 2 -60.79 -0.55 -20.31
C SER A 2 -59.75 -0.09 -21.34
N ARG A 3 -59.44 1.21 -21.42
CA ARG A 3 -58.33 1.71 -22.21
C ARG A 3 -57.05 1.02 -21.72
N ARG A 4 -56.42 0.19 -22.56
CA ARG A 4 -55.07 -0.31 -22.28
C ARG A 4 -54.16 0.89 -22.16
N HIS A 5 -53.53 1.05 -21.00
CA HIS A 5 -52.43 2.01 -20.79
C HIS A 5 -51.26 1.55 -21.67
N VAL A 6 -50.96 2.29 -22.72
CA VAL A 6 -49.85 2.01 -23.63
C VAL A 6 -48.65 2.80 -23.12
N LYS A 7 -47.53 2.13 -22.83
CA LYS A 7 -46.27 2.75 -22.40
C LYS A 7 -45.60 3.49 -23.55
N ASP A 8 -44.86 4.55 -23.27
CA ASP A 8 -44.18 5.31 -24.31
C ASP A 8 -42.97 4.59 -24.86
N PHE A 9 -42.11 4.09 -23.97
CA PHE A 9 -40.86 3.42 -24.33
C PHE A 9 -40.68 2.06 -23.63
N PHE A 10 -40.15 1.08 -24.35
CA PHE A 10 -39.49 -0.10 -23.81
C PHE A 10 -37.99 0.02 -24.11
N ILE A 11 -37.12 -0.09 -23.07
CA ILE A 11 -35.67 0.02 -23.22
C ILE A 11 -35.07 -1.39 -23.34
N SER A 12 -34.49 -1.65 -24.52
CA SER A 12 -33.75 -2.88 -24.84
C SER A 12 -32.25 -2.63 -24.71
N TYR A 13 -31.56 -3.44 -23.92
CA TYR A 13 -30.16 -3.29 -23.61
C TYR A 13 -29.51 -4.63 -23.24
N THR A 14 -28.17 -4.70 -23.21
CA THR A 14 -27.41 -5.83 -22.64
C THR A 14 -27.15 -5.63 -21.15
N SER A 15 -26.82 -6.69 -20.42
CA SER A 15 -26.45 -6.60 -19.01
C SER A 15 -25.30 -5.61 -18.74
N SER A 16 -24.34 -5.52 -19.67
CA SER A 16 -23.24 -4.57 -19.61
C SER A 16 -23.64 -3.12 -19.80
N ASP A 17 -24.77 -2.86 -20.46
CA ASP A 17 -25.29 -1.50 -20.71
C ASP A 17 -26.40 -1.11 -19.71
N ALA A 18 -26.58 -1.88 -18.65
CA ALA A 18 -27.64 -1.69 -17.66
C ALA A 18 -27.65 -0.29 -17.04
N LYS A 19 -26.50 0.29 -16.77
CA LYS A 19 -26.37 1.64 -16.23
C LYS A 19 -26.87 2.72 -17.19
N TRP A 20 -26.56 2.58 -18.47
CA TRP A 20 -27.09 3.45 -19.51
C TRP A 20 -28.61 3.33 -19.64
N ALA A 21 -29.11 2.11 -19.58
CA ALA A 21 -30.54 1.86 -19.65
C ALA A 21 -31.27 2.47 -18.44
N GLU A 22 -30.71 2.35 -17.24
CA GLU A 22 -31.26 2.92 -16.01
C GLU A 22 -31.25 4.45 -16.04
N TRP A 23 -30.13 5.06 -16.45
CA TRP A 23 -30.01 6.52 -16.58
C TRP A 23 -30.98 7.06 -17.63
N ILE A 24 -31.06 6.45 -18.80
CA ILE A 24 -31.98 6.83 -19.86
C ILE A 24 -33.44 6.72 -19.39
N ALA A 25 -33.81 5.61 -18.72
CA ALA A 25 -35.15 5.41 -18.16
C ALA A 25 -35.51 6.52 -17.16
N TRP A 26 -34.59 6.86 -16.26
CA TRP A 26 -34.78 7.90 -15.26
C TRP A 26 -35.00 9.28 -15.90
N GLU A 27 -34.18 9.66 -16.86
CA GLU A 27 -34.30 10.94 -17.54
C GLU A 27 -35.60 11.05 -18.35
N LEU A 28 -36.03 9.95 -18.98
CA LEU A 28 -37.29 9.90 -19.68
C LEU A 28 -38.51 10.00 -18.76
N GLU A 29 -38.49 9.31 -17.60
CA GLU A 29 -39.56 9.41 -16.60
C GLU A 29 -39.60 10.79 -15.93
N ALA A 30 -38.43 11.39 -15.64
CA ALA A 30 -38.33 12.73 -15.13
C ALA A 30 -38.90 13.77 -16.13
N ALA A 31 -38.83 13.48 -17.42
CA ALA A 31 -39.45 14.30 -18.50
C ALA A 31 -40.94 14.00 -18.74
N GLY A 32 -41.53 13.06 -17.99
CA GLY A 32 -42.95 12.75 -17.99
C GLY A 32 -43.38 11.63 -18.97
N TYR A 33 -42.44 10.83 -19.51
CA TYR A 33 -42.73 9.66 -20.32
C TYR A 33 -42.96 8.41 -19.42
N GLU A 34 -43.79 7.50 -19.92
CA GLU A 34 -43.96 6.19 -19.27
C GLU A 34 -43.03 5.15 -19.91
N VAL A 35 -42.08 4.63 -19.10
CA VAL A 35 -41.02 3.73 -19.55
C VAL A 35 -41.22 2.33 -18.96
N VAL A 36 -40.80 1.31 -19.71
CA VAL A 36 -40.60 -0.05 -19.22
C VAL A 36 -39.12 -0.41 -19.39
N VAL A 37 -38.50 -0.76 -18.27
CA VAL A 37 -37.10 -1.23 -18.26
C VAL A 37 -36.97 -2.50 -17.41
N GLN A 38 -36.22 -3.46 -17.89
CA GLN A 38 -36.07 -4.78 -17.26
C GLN A 38 -35.67 -4.69 -15.77
N LEU A 39 -34.75 -3.78 -15.41
CA LEU A 39 -34.25 -3.59 -14.05
C LEU A 39 -35.35 -3.23 -13.03
N TRP A 40 -36.42 -2.56 -13.46
CA TRP A 40 -37.47 -2.05 -12.56
C TRP A 40 -38.76 -2.82 -12.62
N ASP A 41 -39.09 -3.40 -13.80
CA ASP A 41 -40.41 -3.89 -14.12
C ASP A 41 -40.50 -5.42 -14.17
N PHE A 42 -39.36 -6.13 -14.29
CA PHE A 42 -39.36 -7.59 -14.38
C PHE A 42 -39.12 -8.22 -13.00
N HIS A 43 -40.01 -9.12 -12.61
CA HIS A 43 -39.99 -9.71 -11.26
C HIS A 43 -39.36 -11.11 -11.28
N PRO A 44 -38.55 -11.46 -10.25
CA PRO A 44 -37.99 -12.80 -10.13
C PRO A 44 -39.08 -13.88 -10.13
N GLY A 45 -38.92 -14.91 -10.98
CA GLY A 45 -39.87 -16.02 -11.11
C GLY A 45 -40.78 -15.95 -12.31
N ASN A 46 -40.81 -14.84 -13.06
CA ASN A 46 -41.55 -14.74 -14.31
C ASN A 46 -40.72 -15.29 -15.50
N ASP A 47 -41.41 -15.76 -16.56
CA ASP A 47 -40.73 -16.11 -17.79
C ASP A 47 -40.18 -14.87 -18.47
N PHE A 48 -38.86 -14.75 -18.51
CA PHE A 48 -38.13 -13.61 -19.02
C PHE A 48 -38.48 -13.28 -20.48
N ILE A 49 -38.56 -14.28 -21.33
CA ILE A 49 -38.85 -14.10 -22.74
C ILE A 49 -40.30 -13.59 -22.92
N ALA A 50 -41.24 -14.14 -22.17
CA ALA A 50 -42.63 -13.72 -22.22
C ALA A 50 -42.84 -12.27 -21.73
N GLU A 51 -42.10 -11.85 -20.70
CA GLU A 51 -42.13 -10.46 -20.19
C GLU A 51 -41.55 -9.48 -21.22
N MET A 52 -40.45 -9.82 -21.85
CA MET A 52 -39.82 -9.05 -22.91
C MET A 52 -40.72 -8.84 -24.11
N GLU A 53 -41.37 -9.94 -24.60
CA GLU A 53 -42.33 -9.87 -25.67
C GLU A 53 -43.58 -9.02 -25.30
N ARG A 54 -44.00 -9.10 -24.04
CA ARG A 54 -45.10 -8.28 -23.53
C ARG A 54 -44.73 -6.80 -23.52
N ALA A 55 -43.58 -6.45 -22.95
CA ALA A 55 -43.09 -5.07 -22.87
C ALA A 55 -42.92 -4.44 -24.27
N SER A 56 -42.31 -5.18 -25.22
CA SER A 56 -42.17 -4.72 -26.62
C SER A 56 -43.50 -4.55 -27.35
N ARG A 57 -44.56 -5.28 -26.94
CA ARG A 57 -45.90 -5.16 -27.54
C ARG A 57 -46.72 -4.03 -26.95
N GLU A 58 -46.55 -3.71 -25.67
CA GLU A 58 -47.28 -2.72 -24.93
C GLU A 58 -46.68 -1.32 -25.03
N ALA A 59 -45.42 -1.19 -25.47
CA ALA A 59 -44.75 0.09 -25.68
C ALA A 59 -44.97 0.64 -27.11
N ASN A 60 -45.08 1.96 -27.20
CA ASN A 60 -45.18 2.71 -28.46
C ASN A 60 -43.89 2.62 -29.29
N GLN A 61 -42.73 2.67 -28.61
CA GLN A 61 -41.39 2.57 -29.24
C GLN A 61 -40.49 1.65 -28.40
N THR A 62 -39.57 0.97 -29.10
CA THR A 62 -38.46 0.25 -28.47
C THR A 62 -37.20 1.12 -28.62
N LEU A 63 -36.63 1.56 -27.50
CA LEU A 63 -35.38 2.27 -27.43
C LEU A 63 -34.25 1.25 -27.26
N ALA A 64 -33.34 1.19 -28.24
CA ALA A 64 -32.20 0.25 -28.21
C ALA A 64 -30.93 0.99 -27.79
N VAL A 65 -30.32 0.54 -26.69
CA VAL A 65 -29.06 1.09 -26.18
C VAL A 65 -27.90 0.42 -26.92
N LEU A 66 -27.31 1.19 -27.87
CA LEU A 66 -26.30 0.65 -28.79
C LEU A 66 -24.89 0.76 -28.21
N SER A 67 -24.26 -0.38 -28.06
CA SER A 67 -22.82 -0.56 -27.78
C SER A 67 -22.27 -1.72 -28.64
N PRO A 68 -20.96 -1.93 -28.78
CA PRO A 68 -20.40 -3.13 -29.45
C PRO A 68 -20.95 -4.43 -28.85
N ARG A 69 -21.18 -4.49 -27.54
CA ARG A 69 -21.72 -5.65 -26.84
C ARG A 69 -23.20 -5.89 -27.13
N TYR A 70 -23.96 -4.85 -27.43
CA TYR A 70 -25.37 -4.98 -27.85
C TYR A 70 -25.52 -5.81 -29.11
N PHE A 71 -24.61 -5.64 -30.06
CA PHE A 71 -24.63 -6.41 -31.34
C PHE A 71 -24.16 -7.84 -31.17
N ALA A 72 -23.28 -8.13 -30.23
CA ALA A 72 -22.78 -9.47 -29.93
C ALA A 72 -23.79 -10.35 -29.18
N SER A 73 -24.86 -9.79 -28.64
CA SER A 73 -25.84 -10.50 -27.82
C SER A 73 -26.93 -11.17 -28.67
N ARG A 74 -27.08 -12.49 -28.56
CA ARG A 74 -28.14 -13.27 -29.26
C ARG A 74 -29.56 -12.91 -28.80
N PHE A 75 -29.72 -12.38 -27.58
CA PHE A 75 -31.04 -12.01 -27.06
C PHE A 75 -31.51 -10.67 -27.62
N THR A 76 -30.65 -9.69 -27.75
CA THR A 76 -31.00 -8.36 -28.28
C THR A 76 -31.29 -8.40 -29.77
N GLU A 77 -30.68 -9.36 -30.53
CA GLU A 77 -30.93 -9.51 -31.98
C GLU A 77 -32.40 -9.81 -32.33
N ALA A 78 -33.07 -10.63 -31.55
CA ALA A 78 -34.50 -10.94 -31.74
C ALA A 78 -35.38 -9.72 -31.47
N GLU A 79 -35.07 -8.91 -30.49
CA GLU A 79 -35.84 -7.74 -30.03
C GLU A 79 -35.77 -6.57 -31.03
N TRP A 80 -34.53 -6.14 -31.35
CA TRP A 80 -34.38 -5.02 -32.27
C TRP A 80 -34.84 -5.38 -33.68
N THR A 81 -34.71 -6.66 -34.12
CA THR A 81 -35.23 -7.13 -35.40
C THR A 81 -36.74 -7.02 -35.42
N ALA A 82 -37.45 -7.42 -34.38
CA ALA A 82 -38.90 -7.28 -34.28
C ALA A 82 -39.36 -5.81 -34.27
N ALA A 83 -38.70 -4.96 -33.50
CA ALA A 83 -38.97 -3.50 -33.45
C ALA A 83 -38.61 -2.81 -34.79
N PHE A 84 -37.53 -3.23 -35.43
CA PHE A 84 -37.10 -2.73 -36.73
C PHE A 84 -38.16 -3.03 -37.81
N LYS A 85 -38.68 -4.26 -37.87
CA LYS A 85 -39.74 -4.67 -38.81
C LYS A 85 -41.04 -3.89 -38.56
N LYS A 86 -41.37 -3.57 -37.33
CA LYS A 86 -42.54 -2.77 -36.98
C LYS A 86 -42.34 -1.27 -37.24
N GLY A 87 -41.15 -0.80 -37.52
CA GLY A 87 -40.85 0.62 -37.75
C GLY A 87 -40.84 1.50 -36.47
N ASN A 88 -40.86 0.90 -35.27
CA ASN A 88 -40.93 1.59 -33.98
C ASN A 88 -39.64 1.53 -33.14
N LEU A 89 -38.51 1.22 -33.77
CA LEU A 89 -37.20 1.16 -33.16
C LEU A 89 -36.55 2.55 -33.12
N LEU A 90 -36.11 2.99 -31.97
CA LEU A 90 -35.33 4.23 -31.73
C LEU A 90 -33.95 3.86 -31.15
N PRO A 91 -32.88 3.86 -31.95
CA PRO A 91 -31.55 3.54 -31.46
C PRO A 91 -30.92 4.73 -30.72
N VAL A 92 -30.20 4.45 -29.61
CA VAL A 92 -29.41 5.42 -28.85
C VAL A 92 -27.98 4.88 -28.74
N ARG A 93 -27.02 5.57 -29.35
CA ARG A 93 -25.59 5.22 -29.28
C ARG A 93 -24.99 5.83 -28.00
N VAL A 94 -24.48 4.96 -27.12
CA VAL A 94 -23.95 5.34 -25.81
C VAL A 94 -22.41 5.27 -25.72
N VAL A 95 -21.78 4.58 -26.65
CA VAL A 95 -20.32 4.43 -26.76
C VAL A 95 -19.92 4.81 -28.20
N ASP A 96 -18.72 5.31 -28.40
CA ASP A 96 -18.22 5.68 -29.74
C ASP A 96 -17.71 4.44 -30.46
N PHE A 97 -18.46 4.03 -31.52
CA PHE A 97 -18.13 2.93 -32.41
C PHE A 97 -18.90 3.07 -33.72
N ASP A 98 -18.44 2.40 -34.77
CA ASP A 98 -19.11 2.37 -36.06
C ASP A 98 -20.31 1.41 -36.06
N VAL A 99 -21.51 1.95 -36.25
CA VAL A 99 -22.74 1.17 -36.28
C VAL A 99 -22.86 0.48 -37.66
N GLU A 100 -22.69 -0.84 -37.70
CA GLU A 100 -22.74 -1.63 -38.91
C GLU A 100 -24.10 -2.27 -39.15
N GLY A 101 -24.32 -2.80 -40.36
CA GLY A 101 -25.49 -3.59 -40.74
C GLY A 101 -26.79 -2.81 -40.93
N LEU A 102 -27.94 -3.40 -40.59
CA LEU A 102 -29.27 -2.81 -40.81
C LEU A 102 -29.52 -1.52 -39.94
N LEU A 103 -28.82 -1.33 -38.89
CA LEU A 103 -28.96 -0.17 -38.03
C LEU A 103 -28.15 1.06 -38.50
N SER A 104 -27.16 0.86 -39.37
CA SER A 104 -26.37 1.97 -39.96
C SER A 104 -27.19 2.91 -40.86
N VAL A 105 -28.33 2.42 -41.40
CA VAL A 105 -29.23 3.19 -42.25
C VAL A 105 -30.31 3.97 -41.47
N ARG A 106 -30.32 3.84 -40.13
CA ARG A 106 -31.25 4.59 -39.27
C ARG A 106 -30.57 5.77 -38.57
N VAL A 107 -31.32 6.87 -38.45
CA VAL A 107 -30.89 7.97 -37.60
C VAL A 107 -31.01 7.53 -36.15
N TYR A 108 -29.90 7.61 -35.41
CA TYR A 108 -29.83 7.30 -33.99
C TYR A 108 -29.59 8.56 -33.16
N ILE A 109 -29.98 8.50 -31.88
CA ILE A 109 -29.64 9.50 -30.89
C ILE A 109 -28.21 9.23 -30.44
N ASP A 110 -27.30 10.15 -30.64
CA ASP A 110 -25.89 10.00 -30.31
C ASP A 110 -25.53 10.74 -29.03
N ILE A 111 -25.33 10.00 -27.94
CA ILE A 111 -24.91 10.54 -26.64
C ILE A 111 -23.48 10.10 -26.27
N ALA A 112 -22.80 9.34 -27.13
CA ALA A 112 -21.43 8.90 -26.90
C ALA A 112 -20.47 10.10 -26.75
N GLY A 113 -19.56 10.04 -25.80
CA GLY A 113 -18.54 11.05 -25.55
C GLY A 113 -19.06 12.42 -25.10
N LYS A 114 -20.35 12.55 -24.74
CA LYS A 114 -20.94 13.81 -24.26
C LYS A 114 -20.93 13.92 -22.74
N SER A 115 -20.91 15.14 -22.22
CA SER A 115 -21.16 15.38 -20.80
C SER A 115 -22.62 15.04 -20.43
N GLU A 116 -22.90 14.81 -19.15
CA GLU A 116 -24.23 14.47 -18.66
C GLU A 116 -25.31 15.45 -19.15
N ASP A 117 -25.06 16.77 -19.01
CA ASP A 117 -26.01 17.77 -19.43
C ASP A 117 -26.26 17.77 -20.96
N GLN A 118 -25.19 17.59 -21.73
CA GLN A 118 -25.28 17.47 -23.20
C GLN A 118 -26.00 16.18 -23.62
N ALA A 119 -25.72 15.06 -22.96
CA ALA A 119 -26.36 13.79 -23.22
C ALA A 119 -27.86 13.83 -22.90
N ARG A 120 -28.24 14.45 -21.77
CA ARG A 120 -29.62 14.69 -21.38
C ARG A 120 -30.37 15.53 -22.40
N GLU A 121 -29.78 16.65 -22.84
CA GLU A 121 -30.38 17.52 -23.83
C GLU A 121 -30.61 16.78 -25.17
N VAL A 122 -29.59 16.08 -25.68
CA VAL A 122 -29.64 15.33 -26.95
C VAL A 122 -30.63 14.16 -26.85
N LEU A 123 -30.72 13.47 -25.73
CA LEU A 123 -31.67 12.39 -25.49
C LEU A 123 -33.11 12.91 -25.53
N LEU A 124 -33.41 13.94 -24.71
CA LEU A 124 -34.76 14.49 -24.60
C LEU A 124 -35.22 15.20 -25.89
N GLU A 125 -34.32 15.81 -26.64
CA GLU A 125 -34.63 16.32 -27.96
C GLU A 125 -34.84 15.20 -29.00
N GLY A 126 -34.04 14.12 -28.92
CA GLY A 126 -34.08 13.02 -29.87
C GLY A 126 -35.37 12.19 -29.78
N VAL A 127 -35.98 12.06 -28.59
CA VAL A 127 -37.26 11.35 -28.37
C VAL A 127 -38.50 12.16 -28.79
N LYS A 128 -38.39 13.52 -28.96
CA LYS A 128 -39.49 14.38 -29.42
C LYS A 128 -39.71 14.20 -30.94
N ARG A 129 -40.94 13.94 -31.35
CA ARG A 129 -41.30 13.76 -32.77
C ARG A 129 -41.54 15.05 -33.52
N GLU A 130 -41.30 16.23 -32.94
CA GLU A 130 -41.61 17.52 -33.53
C GLU A 130 -40.45 18.10 -34.35
N ARG A 131 -40.82 18.89 -35.37
CA ARG A 131 -39.90 19.53 -36.32
C ARG A 131 -39.00 20.53 -35.59
N ARG A 132 -37.67 20.34 -35.61
CA ARG A 132 -36.66 21.20 -34.98
C ARG A 132 -36.68 22.62 -35.50
N LYS A 133 -36.97 23.59 -34.63
CA LYS A 133 -36.70 24.99 -34.84
C LYS A 133 -35.90 25.52 -33.64
N PRO A 134 -34.70 26.08 -33.82
CA PRO A 134 -33.92 26.62 -32.71
C PRO A 134 -34.62 27.85 -32.11
N SER A 135 -34.79 27.92 -30.82
CA SER A 135 -35.12 29.11 -30.07
C SER A 135 -34.15 29.31 -28.92
N VAL A 136 -33.70 30.54 -28.76
CA VAL A 136 -32.71 31.00 -27.80
C VAL A 136 -33.10 30.61 -26.37
N ALA A 137 -32.13 30.17 -25.61
CA ALA A 137 -32.27 29.69 -24.23
C ALA A 137 -32.55 30.83 -23.23
N PRO A 138 -33.46 30.65 -22.25
CA PRO A 138 -33.54 31.52 -21.07
C PRO A 138 -32.68 30.96 -19.92
N GLY A 139 -32.14 31.87 -19.10
CA GLY A 139 -31.26 31.59 -17.99
C GLY A 139 -31.91 30.84 -16.82
N PHE A 140 -31.09 30.20 -16.07
CA PHE A 140 -31.37 29.27 -14.98
C PHE A 140 -31.76 29.98 -13.67
N PRO A 141 -32.78 29.54 -12.91
CA PRO A 141 -33.03 29.96 -11.54
C PRO A 141 -32.53 28.91 -10.53
N VAL A 142 -31.85 29.40 -9.49
CA VAL A 142 -31.37 28.62 -8.34
C VAL A 142 -32.40 28.69 -7.22
N GLU A 143 -32.79 27.56 -6.65
CA GLU A 143 -33.38 27.54 -5.31
C GLU A 143 -32.98 26.26 -4.54
N THR A 144 -32.52 26.51 -3.32
CA THR A 144 -32.04 25.53 -2.31
C THR A 144 -33.21 25.02 -1.45
N ALA A 145 -33.38 23.70 -1.34
CA ALA A 145 -34.06 23.10 -0.21
C ALA A 145 -33.60 21.64 -0.01
N ALA A 146 -33.14 21.35 1.20
CA ALA A 146 -32.73 20.01 1.62
C ALA A 146 -33.92 19.04 1.59
N ARG A 147 -33.78 17.95 0.85
CA ARG A 147 -34.68 16.78 0.90
C ARG A 147 -33.88 15.49 1.01
N SER A 148 -34.38 14.56 1.81
CA SER A 148 -33.89 13.20 1.92
C SER A 148 -33.68 12.56 0.55
N ILE A 149 -32.45 12.17 0.25
CA ILE A 149 -32.00 11.74 -1.06
C ILE A 149 -32.52 10.33 -1.32
N LYS A 150 -33.54 10.21 -2.19
CA LYS A 150 -33.70 8.98 -2.99
C LYS A 150 -32.49 8.91 -3.91
N LYS A 151 -31.75 7.76 -3.91
CA LYS A 151 -30.62 7.54 -4.79
C LYS A 151 -31.05 7.82 -6.25
N GLN A 152 -30.56 8.90 -6.84
CA GLN A 152 -30.67 9.12 -8.28
C GLN A 152 -29.59 8.30 -8.96
N PRO A 153 -29.87 7.63 -10.09
CA PRO A 153 -28.84 7.00 -10.92
C PRO A 153 -27.77 8.03 -11.29
N GLN A 154 -26.50 7.66 -11.14
CA GLN A 154 -25.40 8.54 -11.51
C GLN A 154 -25.11 8.45 -13.00
N PHE A 155 -24.61 9.53 -13.60
CA PHE A 155 -24.17 9.55 -14.98
C PHE A 155 -23.01 8.53 -15.16
N PRO A 156 -23.10 7.61 -16.14
CA PRO A 156 -22.07 6.63 -16.37
C PRO A 156 -20.71 7.29 -16.64
N GLY A 157 -19.68 6.89 -15.86
CA GLY A 157 -18.34 7.47 -15.92
C GLY A 157 -18.04 8.59 -14.91
N ALA A 158 -19.00 9.01 -14.06
CA ALA A 158 -18.72 9.91 -12.94
C ALA A 158 -17.92 9.17 -11.84
N LEU A 159 -16.87 9.82 -11.31
CA LEU A 159 -16.09 9.25 -10.21
C LEU A 159 -16.88 9.26 -8.90
N SER A 160 -16.56 8.33 -8.01
CA SER A 160 -17.12 8.26 -6.65
C SER A 160 -16.82 9.56 -5.88
N PRO A 161 -17.72 10.01 -4.97
CA PRO A 161 -17.48 11.20 -4.16
C PRO A 161 -16.20 11.15 -3.31
N ILE A 162 -15.82 9.97 -2.84
CA ILE A 162 -14.56 9.72 -2.14
C ILE A 162 -13.73 8.78 -3.01
N TRP A 163 -12.58 9.26 -3.50
CA TRP A 163 -11.76 8.58 -4.48
C TRP A 163 -10.27 8.84 -4.23
N ASN A 164 -9.46 7.77 -4.14
CA ASN A 164 -8.00 7.89 -4.03
C ASN A 164 -7.22 6.91 -4.90
N VAL A 165 -7.82 6.36 -5.97
CA VAL A 165 -7.09 5.47 -6.87
C VAL A 165 -5.87 6.22 -7.43
N PRO A 166 -4.63 5.77 -7.16
CA PRO A 166 -3.42 6.50 -7.53
C PRO A 166 -3.07 6.38 -9.02
N HIS A 167 -3.64 5.38 -9.67
CA HIS A 167 -3.41 5.08 -11.08
C HIS A 167 -4.41 5.84 -11.95
N GLN A 168 -3.93 6.47 -13.03
CA GLN A 168 -4.80 7.02 -14.05
C GLN A 168 -5.45 5.89 -14.86
N ARG A 169 -6.63 6.12 -15.41
CA ARG A 169 -7.25 5.17 -16.32
C ARG A 169 -6.34 4.94 -17.52
N ASN A 170 -6.08 3.68 -17.85
CA ASN A 170 -5.23 3.31 -18.96
C ASN A 170 -6.02 3.41 -20.29
N PRO A 171 -5.69 4.36 -21.19
CA PRO A 171 -6.39 4.50 -22.45
C PRO A 171 -6.16 3.32 -23.41
N ASN A 172 -5.13 2.52 -23.18
CA ASN A 172 -4.76 1.36 -23.99
C ASN A 172 -5.15 0.03 -23.31
N PHE A 173 -6.13 0.06 -22.41
CA PHE A 173 -6.59 -1.17 -21.75
C PHE A 173 -7.44 -2.02 -22.71
N VAL A 174 -6.99 -3.24 -22.98
CA VAL A 174 -7.63 -4.15 -23.95
C VAL A 174 -7.71 -5.59 -23.41
N GLY A 175 -8.65 -6.39 -23.94
CA GLY A 175 -8.69 -7.85 -23.82
C GLY A 175 -9.01 -8.42 -22.44
N ARG A 176 -9.59 -7.64 -21.51
CA ARG A 176 -9.86 -8.06 -20.12
C ARG A 176 -11.32 -7.95 -19.71
N ASP A 177 -12.23 -7.72 -20.65
CA ASP A 177 -13.66 -7.54 -20.37
C ASP A 177 -14.27 -8.71 -19.59
N ALA A 178 -13.96 -9.93 -19.99
CA ALA A 178 -14.44 -11.13 -19.31
C ALA A 178 -13.94 -11.24 -17.84
N LEU A 179 -12.73 -10.76 -17.57
CA LEU A 179 -12.21 -10.72 -16.19
C LEU A 179 -12.89 -9.64 -15.37
N LEU A 180 -13.15 -8.47 -15.95
CA LEU A 180 -13.90 -7.38 -15.29
C LEU A 180 -15.33 -7.83 -14.95
N ASP A 181 -16.01 -8.48 -15.90
CA ASP A 181 -17.33 -9.06 -15.67
C ASP A 181 -17.29 -10.12 -14.56
N GLN A 182 -16.29 -10.98 -14.54
CA GLN A 182 -16.12 -12.02 -13.53
C GLN A 182 -15.84 -11.45 -12.12
N ILE A 183 -15.07 -10.34 -12.02
CA ILE A 183 -14.89 -9.59 -10.78
C ILE A 183 -16.25 -9.08 -10.32
N HIS A 184 -16.98 -8.41 -11.20
CA HIS A 184 -18.28 -7.82 -10.89
C HIS A 184 -19.30 -8.86 -10.44
N GLU A 185 -19.44 -9.97 -11.16
CA GLU A 185 -20.31 -11.07 -10.77
C GLU A 185 -19.94 -11.66 -9.41
N THR A 186 -18.64 -11.79 -9.15
CA THR A 186 -18.17 -12.30 -7.84
C THR A 186 -18.54 -11.38 -6.71
N LEU A 187 -18.32 -10.08 -6.87
CA LEU A 187 -18.57 -9.08 -5.83
C LEU A 187 -20.06 -8.85 -5.59
N THR A 188 -20.90 -8.93 -6.63
CA THR A 188 -22.34 -8.65 -6.55
C THR A 188 -23.19 -9.87 -6.25
N SER A 189 -22.66 -11.10 -6.30
CA SER A 189 -23.43 -12.32 -6.08
C SER A 189 -23.93 -12.45 -4.63
N LYS A 190 -25.21 -12.72 -4.43
CA LYS A 190 -25.86 -12.83 -3.12
C LYS A 190 -25.31 -13.95 -2.21
N ASN A 191 -24.64 -14.96 -2.79
CA ASN A 191 -24.16 -16.16 -2.11
C ASN A 191 -22.63 -16.22 -1.95
N ALA A 192 -21.87 -15.23 -2.44
CA ALA A 192 -20.43 -15.21 -2.37
C ALA A 192 -19.94 -14.18 -1.33
N ALA A 193 -18.72 -14.37 -0.86
CA ALA A 193 -18.02 -13.33 -0.13
C ALA A 193 -17.82 -12.13 -1.07
N ALA A 194 -18.09 -10.92 -0.61
CA ALA A 194 -17.89 -9.67 -1.33
C ALA A 194 -16.37 -9.35 -1.49
N LEU A 195 -15.54 -10.39 -1.68
CA LEU A 195 -14.09 -10.32 -1.77
C LEU A 195 -13.58 -11.16 -2.94
N THR A 196 -12.79 -10.54 -3.81
CA THR A 196 -12.07 -11.20 -4.92
C THR A 196 -10.58 -11.00 -4.76
N ALA A 197 -9.78 -12.06 -4.94
CA ALA A 197 -8.33 -12.01 -4.95
C ALA A 197 -7.79 -12.28 -6.36
N ILE A 198 -7.26 -11.25 -7.00
CA ILE A 198 -6.67 -11.27 -8.34
C ILE A 198 -5.22 -11.73 -8.20
N HIS A 199 -4.87 -12.89 -8.74
CA HIS A 199 -3.51 -13.44 -8.66
C HIS A 199 -2.94 -13.79 -10.04
N GLY A 200 -1.61 -13.95 -10.13
CA GLY A 200 -0.90 -14.28 -11.37
C GLY A 200 0.54 -13.78 -11.35
N MET A 201 1.28 -14.03 -12.45
CA MET A 201 2.67 -13.60 -12.61
C MET A 201 2.88 -12.10 -12.42
N GLY A 202 4.12 -11.68 -12.13
CA GLY A 202 4.51 -10.28 -12.16
C GLY A 202 4.39 -9.70 -13.58
N GLY A 203 3.82 -8.50 -13.70
CA GLY A 203 3.72 -7.83 -15.00
C GLY A 203 2.51 -8.21 -15.87
N VAL A 204 1.64 -9.13 -15.41
CA VAL A 204 0.41 -9.50 -16.16
C VAL A 204 -0.72 -8.47 -16.08
N GLY A 205 -0.56 -7.38 -15.31
CA GLY A 205 -1.54 -6.30 -15.25
C GLY A 205 -2.59 -6.41 -14.15
N LYS A 206 -2.36 -7.13 -13.05
CA LYS A 206 -3.30 -7.24 -11.91
C LYS A 206 -3.73 -5.89 -11.33
N THR A 207 -2.77 -5.03 -11.06
CA THR A 207 -2.98 -3.66 -10.55
C THR A 207 -3.79 -2.83 -11.56
N GLN A 208 -3.49 -2.94 -12.85
CA GLN A 208 -4.22 -2.26 -13.92
C GLN A 208 -5.67 -2.78 -14.03
N LEU A 209 -5.87 -4.09 -13.90
CA LEU A 209 -7.22 -4.69 -13.90
C LEU A 209 -8.06 -4.20 -12.71
N ALA A 210 -7.46 -4.09 -11.52
CA ALA A 210 -8.14 -3.54 -10.35
C ALA A 210 -8.46 -2.04 -10.51
N ALA A 211 -7.55 -1.27 -11.11
CA ALA A 211 -7.77 0.15 -11.40
C ALA A 211 -8.89 0.33 -12.44
N GLU A 212 -8.86 -0.43 -13.54
CA GLU A 212 -9.91 -0.36 -14.57
C GLU A 212 -11.28 -0.73 -14.01
N TYR A 213 -11.34 -1.80 -13.18
CA TYR A 213 -12.57 -2.15 -12.45
C TYR A 213 -13.09 -0.99 -11.61
N ALA A 214 -12.20 -0.30 -10.90
CA ALA A 214 -12.57 0.85 -10.09
C ALA A 214 -13.16 1.99 -10.94
N TYR A 215 -12.57 2.29 -12.10
CA TYR A 215 -13.06 3.31 -13.03
C TYR A 215 -14.40 2.93 -13.66
N ASP A 216 -14.55 1.68 -14.14
CA ASP A 216 -15.79 1.22 -14.77
C ASP A 216 -16.97 1.20 -13.81
N HIS A 217 -16.67 0.95 -12.52
CA HIS A 217 -17.68 0.85 -11.45
C HIS A 217 -17.68 2.04 -10.48
N ALA A 218 -17.00 3.14 -10.82
CA ALA A 218 -16.94 4.32 -9.95
C ALA A 218 -18.30 4.80 -9.50
N GLY A 219 -19.30 4.79 -10.41
CA GLY A 219 -20.68 5.21 -10.12
C GLY A 219 -21.47 4.28 -9.19
N ASP A 220 -21.01 3.05 -8.95
CA ASP A 220 -21.70 2.09 -8.08
C ASP A 220 -21.37 2.31 -6.60
N TYR A 221 -20.28 3.03 -6.32
CA TYR A 221 -19.73 3.24 -4.99
C TYR A 221 -19.75 4.71 -4.58
N GLN A 222 -19.93 4.95 -3.29
CA GLN A 222 -19.74 6.28 -2.68
C GLN A 222 -18.29 6.50 -2.25
N VAL A 223 -17.58 5.41 -1.99
CA VAL A 223 -16.18 5.38 -1.58
C VAL A 223 -15.45 4.35 -2.42
N VAL A 224 -14.40 4.77 -3.11
CA VAL A 224 -13.40 3.87 -3.72
C VAL A 224 -12.05 4.20 -3.11
N TRP A 225 -11.48 3.24 -2.38
CA TRP A 225 -10.29 3.49 -1.60
C TRP A 225 -9.19 2.46 -1.89
N TRP A 226 -8.05 2.96 -2.32
CA TRP A 226 -6.86 2.18 -2.65
C TRP A 226 -5.92 2.11 -1.46
N ILE A 227 -5.42 0.91 -1.15
CA ILE A 227 -4.59 0.61 0.01
C ILE A 227 -3.40 -0.21 -0.45
N LYS A 228 -2.19 0.34 -0.30
CA LYS A 228 -0.95 -0.39 -0.56
C LYS A 228 -0.76 -1.44 0.53
N SER A 229 -0.70 -2.72 0.15
CA SER A 229 -0.79 -3.82 1.12
C SER A 229 0.47 -4.67 1.21
N GLU A 230 1.53 -4.26 0.54
CA GLU A 230 2.79 -4.99 0.56
C GLU A 230 3.52 -4.84 1.90
N GLU A 231 3.53 -3.62 2.47
CA GLU A 231 4.17 -3.33 3.75
C GLU A 231 3.13 -2.97 4.80
N PRO A 232 3.23 -3.55 6.02
CA PRO A 232 2.25 -3.33 7.09
C PRO A 232 2.06 -1.85 7.47
N ALA A 233 3.13 -1.05 7.35
CA ALA A 233 3.09 0.37 7.64
C ALA A 233 2.29 1.16 6.61
N ALA A 234 2.53 0.90 5.31
CA ALA A 234 1.79 1.53 4.24
C ALA A 234 0.31 1.17 4.32
N LEU A 235 0.01 -0.12 4.58
CA LEU A 235 -1.36 -0.61 4.77
C LEU A 235 -2.06 0.15 5.91
N ALA A 236 -1.42 0.28 7.08
CA ALA A 236 -2.00 0.98 8.22
C ALA A 236 -2.21 2.47 7.94
N SER A 237 -1.25 3.11 7.26
CA SER A 237 -1.33 4.53 6.89
C SER A 237 -2.45 4.80 5.90
N ASP A 238 -2.49 4.06 4.79
CA ASP A 238 -3.50 4.25 3.74
C ASP A 238 -4.91 3.93 4.25
N TYR A 239 -5.03 2.93 5.14
CA TYR A 239 -6.31 2.58 5.74
C TYR A 239 -6.80 3.68 6.71
N ALA A 240 -5.92 4.22 7.54
CA ALA A 240 -6.23 5.30 8.45
C ALA A 240 -6.59 6.61 7.72
N ALA A 241 -5.94 6.88 6.58
CA ALA A 241 -6.16 8.09 5.79
C ALA A 241 -7.62 8.22 5.28
N LEU A 242 -8.36 7.11 5.18
CA LEU A 242 -9.78 7.12 4.84
C LEU A 242 -10.65 7.87 5.88
N ALA A 243 -10.20 8.02 7.11
CA ALA A 243 -10.94 8.72 8.16
C ALA A 243 -11.20 10.20 7.84
N ASP A 244 -10.30 10.85 7.10
CA ASP A 244 -10.43 12.28 6.79
C ASP A 244 -11.55 12.56 5.76
N PRO A 245 -11.60 11.94 4.59
CA PRO A 245 -12.70 12.13 3.65
C PRO A 245 -14.04 11.60 4.18
N LEU A 246 -14.04 10.60 5.08
CA LEU A 246 -15.23 10.18 5.79
C LEU A 246 -15.66 11.14 6.90
N ASN A 247 -14.86 12.16 7.19
CA ASN A 247 -15.05 13.13 8.25
C ASN A 247 -15.35 12.50 9.62
N LEU A 248 -14.61 11.42 9.96
CA LEU A 248 -14.77 10.73 11.24
C LEU A 248 -14.26 11.61 12.39
N PRO A 249 -14.89 11.57 13.57
CA PRO A 249 -14.44 12.34 14.74
C PRO A 249 -13.00 12.03 15.13
N GLN A 250 -12.56 10.79 14.91
CA GLN A 250 -11.24 10.28 15.28
C GLN A 250 -10.13 10.60 14.26
N LYS A 251 -10.40 11.31 13.17
CA LYS A 251 -9.45 11.57 12.07
C LYS A 251 -8.18 12.32 12.50
N GLN A 252 -8.20 13.01 13.63
CA GLN A 252 -7.06 13.76 14.19
C GLN A 252 -6.46 13.10 15.43
N GLU A 253 -6.90 11.88 15.76
CA GLU A 253 -6.33 11.12 16.88
C GLU A 253 -4.85 10.80 16.62
N ARG A 254 -4.04 10.88 17.66
CA ARG A 254 -2.60 10.58 17.56
C ARG A 254 -2.30 9.10 17.45
N ASP A 255 -3.17 8.25 17.99
CA ASP A 255 -3.07 6.80 17.87
C ASP A 255 -3.74 6.35 16.57
N GLN A 256 -2.93 5.96 15.60
CA GLN A 256 -3.38 5.45 14.30
C GLN A 256 -4.35 4.28 14.43
N ARG A 257 -4.25 3.46 15.49
CA ARG A 257 -5.16 2.33 15.73
C ARG A 257 -6.56 2.76 16.10
N VAL A 258 -6.72 3.87 16.82
CA VAL A 258 -8.04 4.45 17.09
C VAL A 258 -8.68 4.91 15.80
N ILE A 259 -7.90 5.50 14.90
CA ILE A 259 -8.35 5.91 13.56
C ILE A 259 -8.75 4.69 12.75
N VAL A 260 -7.88 3.66 12.69
CA VAL A 260 -8.14 2.40 11.98
C VAL A 260 -9.39 1.70 12.52
N ALA A 261 -9.55 1.63 13.85
CA ALA A 261 -10.74 1.05 14.46
C ALA A 261 -12.03 1.82 14.10
N ALA A 262 -11.97 3.16 14.08
CA ALA A 262 -13.10 3.99 13.67
C ALA A 262 -13.45 3.82 12.19
N VAL A 263 -12.46 3.72 11.31
CA VAL A 263 -12.64 3.42 9.87
C VAL A 263 -13.27 2.03 9.71
N THR A 264 -12.74 1.02 10.41
CA THR A 264 -13.26 -0.36 10.36
C THR A 264 -14.71 -0.41 10.86
N ASP A 265 -15.01 0.29 11.95
CA ASP A 265 -16.37 0.39 12.49
C ASP A 265 -17.33 1.06 11.49
N TRP A 266 -16.89 2.15 10.87
CA TRP A 266 -17.67 2.82 9.83
C TRP A 266 -17.96 1.88 8.65
N LEU A 267 -16.94 1.19 8.13
CA LEU A 267 -17.07 0.23 7.02
C LEU A 267 -18.01 -0.94 7.37
N ASN A 268 -17.99 -1.37 8.61
CA ASN A 268 -18.88 -2.43 9.10
C ASN A 268 -20.36 -1.99 9.22
N HIS A 269 -20.61 -0.69 9.41
CA HIS A 269 -21.98 -0.17 9.58
C HIS A 269 -22.55 0.49 8.32
N ASN A 270 -21.71 0.78 7.32
CA ASN A 270 -22.12 1.44 6.08
C ASN A 270 -21.87 0.56 4.86
N GLY A 271 -22.58 0.83 3.79
CA GLY A 271 -22.40 0.15 2.49
C GLY A 271 -21.99 1.11 1.39
N GLY A 272 -21.85 0.57 0.16
CA GLY A 272 -21.54 1.37 -1.03
C GLY A 272 -20.08 1.82 -1.09
N TRP A 273 -19.16 1.02 -0.54
CA TRP A 273 -17.73 1.24 -0.64
C TRP A 273 -17.03 0.09 -1.37
N LEU A 274 -15.92 0.42 -2.03
CA LEU A 274 -14.97 -0.50 -2.64
C LEU A 274 -13.59 -0.25 -2.03
N LEU A 275 -13.01 -1.26 -1.39
CA LEU A 275 -11.61 -1.24 -0.96
C LEU A 275 -10.75 -2.07 -1.92
N ILE A 276 -9.61 -1.53 -2.30
CA ILE A 276 -8.63 -2.23 -3.15
C ILE A 276 -7.35 -2.39 -2.36
N PHE A 277 -7.02 -3.63 -1.97
CA PHE A 277 -5.76 -3.97 -1.33
C PHE A 277 -4.77 -4.41 -2.40
N ASP A 278 -3.87 -3.50 -2.76
CA ASP A 278 -2.93 -3.75 -3.85
C ASP A 278 -1.63 -4.39 -3.35
N ASN A 279 -1.19 -5.42 -4.07
CA ASN A 279 0.06 -6.12 -3.86
C ASN A 279 0.18 -6.83 -2.48
N ALA A 280 -0.91 -7.40 -1.98
CA ALA A 280 -0.92 -8.16 -0.73
C ALA A 280 -0.04 -9.42 -0.85
N ARG A 281 0.84 -9.64 0.14
CA ARG A 281 1.79 -10.77 0.13
C ARG A 281 1.07 -12.08 0.47
N ARG A 282 0.33 -12.11 1.57
CA ARG A 282 -0.37 -13.29 2.11
C ARG A 282 -1.70 -12.90 2.72
N LYS A 283 -2.62 -13.85 2.76
CA LYS A 283 -3.93 -13.65 3.39
C LYS A 283 -3.85 -13.37 4.90
N GLU A 284 -2.81 -13.88 5.57
CA GLU A 284 -2.56 -13.66 7.00
C GLU A 284 -2.28 -12.18 7.30
N ASP A 285 -1.62 -11.47 6.39
CA ASP A 285 -1.23 -10.06 6.52
C ASP A 285 -2.45 -9.13 6.49
N LEU A 286 -3.55 -9.57 5.85
CA LEU A 286 -4.82 -8.85 5.82
C LEU A 286 -5.80 -9.24 6.93
N ARG A 287 -5.42 -10.18 7.82
CA ARG A 287 -6.25 -10.52 8.97
C ARG A 287 -6.43 -9.31 9.88
N GLY A 288 -7.69 -8.97 10.17
CA GLY A 288 -8.02 -7.80 11.00
C GLY A 288 -8.24 -6.49 10.22
N TRP A 289 -7.85 -6.46 8.93
CA TRP A 289 -8.06 -5.29 8.06
C TRP A 289 -9.30 -5.41 7.18
N LEU A 290 -9.78 -6.63 6.97
CA LEU A 290 -10.95 -6.89 6.14
C LEU A 290 -12.23 -6.62 6.94
N PRO A 291 -13.11 -5.70 6.47
CA PRO A 291 -14.39 -5.45 7.10
C PRO A 291 -15.27 -6.71 7.13
N GLN A 292 -16.00 -6.92 8.21
CA GLN A 292 -16.86 -8.09 8.38
C GLN A 292 -18.24 -7.90 7.74
N ASN A 293 -18.66 -6.65 7.53
CA ASN A 293 -19.91 -6.31 6.85
C ASN A 293 -19.79 -6.54 5.33
N ARG A 294 -20.79 -7.22 4.77
CA ARG A 294 -20.90 -7.51 3.34
C ARG A 294 -21.62 -6.43 2.53
N ALA A 295 -21.84 -5.26 3.09
CA ALA A 295 -22.50 -4.14 2.42
C ALA A 295 -21.55 -3.35 1.48
N GLY A 296 -20.25 -3.67 1.48
CA GLY A 296 -19.25 -3.16 0.56
C GLY A 296 -18.44 -4.28 -0.08
N HIS A 297 -17.52 -3.92 -0.97
CA HIS A 297 -16.75 -4.85 -1.78
C HIS A 297 -15.24 -4.69 -1.56
N VAL A 298 -14.51 -5.79 -1.72
CA VAL A 298 -13.04 -5.80 -1.60
C VAL A 298 -12.43 -6.49 -2.81
N VAL A 299 -11.47 -5.83 -3.42
CA VAL A 299 -10.58 -6.38 -4.44
C VAL A 299 -9.17 -6.47 -3.85
N ILE A 300 -8.52 -7.61 -4.00
CA ILE A 300 -7.15 -7.83 -3.53
C ILE A 300 -6.30 -8.20 -4.75
N THR A 301 -5.18 -7.54 -4.95
CA THR A 301 -4.18 -8.03 -5.91
C THR A 301 -3.04 -8.72 -5.18
N SER A 302 -2.57 -9.85 -5.70
CA SER A 302 -1.54 -10.65 -5.06
C SER A 302 -0.73 -11.46 -6.08
N ARG A 303 0.44 -11.94 -5.67
CA ARG A 303 1.18 -13.03 -6.37
C ARG A 303 0.87 -14.40 -5.79
N ASP A 304 0.40 -14.47 -4.55
CA ASP A 304 0.01 -15.71 -3.89
C ASP A 304 -1.35 -16.19 -4.42
N PRO A 305 -1.47 -17.41 -4.96
CA PRO A 305 -2.75 -17.98 -5.39
C PRO A 305 -3.61 -18.48 -4.20
N ASN A 306 -3.08 -18.57 -2.99
CA ASN A 306 -3.68 -19.27 -1.85
C ASN A 306 -4.68 -18.40 -1.05
N TRP A 307 -5.62 -17.76 -1.72
CA TRP A 307 -6.64 -16.91 -1.08
C TRP A 307 -7.93 -17.64 -0.69
N GLY A 308 -8.01 -18.95 -0.98
CA GLY A 308 -9.17 -19.76 -0.60
C GLY A 308 -9.52 -19.66 0.90
N GLY A 309 -10.81 -19.51 1.22
CA GLY A 309 -11.31 -19.32 2.59
C GLY A 309 -11.36 -17.85 3.06
N VAL A 310 -10.73 -16.91 2.34
CA VAL A 310 -10.82 -15.45 2.61
C VAL A 310 -11.50 -14.73 1.45
N ALA A 311 -11.02 -14.94 0.23
CA ALA A 311 -11.53 -14.31 -0.98
C ALA A 311 -11.69 -15.35 -2.09
N LYS A 312 -12.53 -15.08 -3.10
CA LYS A 312 -12.61 -15.91 -4.29
C LYS A 312 -11.38 -15.62 -5.17
N PRO A 313 -10.51 -16.60 -5.42
CA PRO A 313 -9.33 -16.40 -6.27
C PRO A 313 -9.75 -16.25 -7.74
N LEU A 314 -9.09 -15.30 -8.42
CA LEU A 314 -9.21 -15.05 -9.85
C LEU A 314 -7.81 -15.01 -10.46
N GLU A 315 -7.50 -15.93 -11.34
CA GLU A 315 -6.22 -16.00 -12.01
C GLU A 315 -6.19 -15.07 -13.22
N VAL A 316 -5.08 -14.34 -13.36
CA VAL A 316 -4.83 -13.46 -14.51
C VAL A 316 -3.64 -13.99 -15.28
N GLU A 317 -3.90 -14.41 -16.49
CA GLU A 317 -2.91 -14.89 -17.46
C GLU A 317 -2.38 -13.71 -18.31
N VAL A 318 -1.41 -13.97 -19.20
CA VAL A 318 -0.96 -13.04 -20.24
C VAL A 318 -2.12 -12.67 -21.19
N LEU A 319 -1.96 -11.66 -22.03
CA LEU A 319 -2.97 -11.32 -23.04
C LEU A 319 -3.11 -12.44 -24.07
N THR A 320 -4.27 -12.49 -24.73
CA THR A 320 -4.35 -13.28 -25.96
C THR A 320 -3.46 -12.64 -27.03
N ARG A 321 -3.06 -13.41 -28.05
CA ARG A 321 -2.22 -12.88 -29.14
C ARG A 321 -2.91 -11.68 -29.84
N GLU A 322 -4.21 -11.80 -30.07
CA GLU A 322 -5.02 -10.77 -30.69
C GLU A 322 -5.04 -9.49 -29.86
N ASP A 323 -5.28 -9.60 -28.56
CA ASP A 323 -5.27 -8.46 -27.63
C ASP A 323 -3.87 -7.83 -27.51
N ALA A 324 -2.81 -8.64 -27.52
CA ALA A 324 -1.43 -8.15 -27.47
C ALA A 324 -1.04 -7.33 -28.73
N ILE A 325 -1.52 -7.74 -29.90
CA ILE A 325 -1.35 -7.02 -31.16
C ILE A 325 -2.15 -5.71 -31.10
N GLU A 326 -3.41 -5.77 -30.71
CA GLU A 326 -4.26 -4.57 -30.57
C GLU A 326 -3.63 -3.57 -29.62
N PHE A 327 -3.13 -4.03 -28.46
CA PHE A 327 -2.40 -3.19 -27.52
C PHE A 327 -1.20 -2.47 -28.15
N LEU A 328 -0.35 -3.21 -28.87
CA LEU A 328 0.83 -2.64 -29.53
C LEU A 328 0.46 -1.57 -30.56
N LEU A 329 -0.57 -1.84 -31.38
CA LEU A 329 -1.02 -0.90 -32.42
C LEU A 329 -1.60 0.38 -31.80
N GLN A 330 -2.45 0.25 -30.79
CA GLN A 330 -3.02 1.39 -30.06
C GLN A 330 -1.93 2.20 -29.34
N ARG A 331 -1.04 1.51 -28.59
CA ARG A 331 0.00 2.14 -27.78
C ARG A 331 1.03 2.91 -28.61
N THR A 332 1.35 2.40 -29.81
CA THR A 332 2.35 3.02 -30.71
C THR A 332 1.73 3.96 -31.73
N GLY A 333 0.42 3.94 -31.91
CA GLY A 333 -0.28 4.67 -32.97
C GLY A 333 0.07 4.20 -34.40
N GLN A 334 0.65 3.01 -34.55
CA GLN A 334 1.04 2.42 -35.81
C GLN A 334 0.06 1.34 -36.25
N ASN A 335 -0.04 1.11 -37.56
CA ASN A 335 -0.96 0.10 -38.16
C ASN A 335 -0.20 -1.05 -38.81
N ASP A 336 0.99 -1.42 -38.31
CA ASP A 336 1.84 -2.51 -38.83
C ASP A 336 1.56 -3.81 -38.07
N GLU A 337 0.38 -4.41 -38.33
CA GLU A 337 -0.01 -5.68 -37.73
C GLU A 337 0.96 -6.84 -38.09
N ALA A 338 1.55 -6.79 -39.28
CA ALA A 338 2.52 -7.79 -39.74
C ALA A 338 3.80 -7.80 -38.90
N ALA A 339 4.23 -6.65 -38.39
CA ALA A 339 5.36 -6.55 -37.46
C ALA A 339 4.92 -6.70 -36.00
N ALA A 340 3.71 -6.28 -35.62
CA ALA A 340 3.18 -6.40 -34.27
C ALA A 340 3.01 -7.87 -33.85
N TRP A 341 2.56 -8.73 -34.75
CA TRP A 341 2.35 -10.17 -34.48
C TRP A 341 3.64 -10.85 -33.98
N PRO A 342 4.76 -10.85 -34.73
CA PRO A 342 5.98 -11.47 -34.25
C PRO A 342 6.60 -10.73 -33.05
N LEU A 343 6.35 -9.42 -32.87
CA LEU A 343 6.80 -8.71 -31.68
C LEU A 343 6.05 -9.18 -30.43
N ALA A 344 4.74 -9.30 -30.49
CA ALA A 344 3.92 -9.82 -29.39
C ALA A 344 4.36 -11.24 -29.00
N GLU A 345 4.67 -12.10 -29.99
CA GLU A 345 5.20 -13.45 -29.76
C GLU A 345 6.54 -13.43 -29.02
N GLU A 346 7.48 -12.63 -29.46
CA GLU A 346 8.79 -12.47 -28.80
C GLU A 346 8.69 -11.89 -27.39
N LEU A 347 7.68 -11.03 -27.14
CA LEU A 347 7.41 -10.44 -25.83
C LEU A 347 6.57 -11.37 -24.92
N GLY A 348 6.15 -12.55 -25.44
CA GLY A 348 5.38 -13.53 -24.68
C GLY A 348 3.99 -13.05 -24.27
N ASP A 349 3.40 -12.13 -25.04
CA ASP A 349 2.10 -11.51 -24.78
C ASP A 349 1.95 -10.89 -23.39
N LEU A 350 3.09 -10.57 -22.77
CA LEU A 350 3.14 -10.03 -21.41
C LEU A 350 2.86 -8.51 -21.41
N PRO A 351 1.78 -8.01 -20.78
CA PRO A 351 1.39 -6.59 -20.83
C PRO A 351 2.51 -5.61 -20.48
N LEU A 352 3.31 -5.94 -19.45
CA LEU A 352 4.41 -5.08 -19.03
C LEU A 352 5.53 -4.99 -20.08
N ALA A 353 5.82 -6.08 -20.77
CA ALA A 353 6.82 -6.08 -21.85
C ALA A 353 6.30 -5.33 -23.08
N LEU A 354 5.01 -5.50 -23.40
CA LEU A 354 4.33 -4.78 -24.49
C LEU A 354 4.32 -3.27 -24.22
N GLU A 355 4.00 -2.84 -22.99
CA GLU A 355 4.01 -1.42 -22.58
C GLU A 355 5.41 -0.81 -22.72
N GLN A 356 6.44 -1.51 -22.26
CA GLN A 356 7.83 -1.05 -22.37
C GLN A 356 8.27 -0.91 -23.83
N ALA A 357 7.96 -1.90 -24.66
CA ALA A 357 8.24 -1.84 -26.09
C ALA A 357 7.49 -0.68 -26.76
N GLY A 358 6.19 -0.52 -26.44
CA GLY A 358 5.35 0.56 -26.91
C GLY A 358 5.89 1.95 -26.54
N ALA A 359 6.28 2.13 -25.26
CA ALA A 359 6.88 3.38 -24.76
C ALA A 359 8.18 3.73 -25.47
N PHE A 360 9.03 2.75 -25.72
CA PHE A 360 10.26 2.95 -26.48
C PHE A 360 9.99 3.36 -27.93
N ILE A 361 9.08 2.64 -28.60
CA ILE A 361 8.68 2.89 -30.00
C ILE A 361 8.11 4.31 -30.13
N GLU A 362 7.20 4.69 -29.24
CA GLU A 362 6.60 6.04 -29.19
C GLU A 362 7.65 7.10 -28.96
N THR A 363 8.53 6.93 -27.96
CA THR A 363 9.57 7.90 -27.58
C THR A 363 10.58 8.12 -28.72
N THR A 364 10.96 7.05 -29.41
CA THR A 364 11.98 7.11 -30.46
C THR A 364 11.43 7.35 -31.86
N GLY A 365 10.13 7.21 -32.06
CA GLY A 365 9.47 7.31 -33.36
C GLY A 365 9.83 6.18 -34.33
N LYS A 366 10.39 5.06 -33.82
CA LYS A 366 10.81 3.92 -34.66
C LYS A 366 9.61 3.10 -35.13
N PRO A 367 9.69 2.50 -36.35
CA PRO A 367 8.71 1.48 -36.72
C PRO A 367 8.77 0.24 -35.81
N ILE A 368 7.62 -0.43 -35.63
CA ILE A 368 7.53 -1.72 -34.87
C ILE A 368 8.52 -2.75 -35.41
N SER A 369 8.66 -2.84 -36.75
CA SER A 369 9.60 -3.73 -37.41
C SER A 369 11.08 -3.47 -37.06
N GLU A 370 11.46 -2.20 -36.91
CA GLU A 370 12.83 -1.84 -36.52
C GLU A 370 13.10 -2.18 -35.05
N TYR A 371 12.11 -1.96 -34.16
CA TYR A 371 12.21 -2.39 -32.78
C TYR A 371 12.32 -3.91 -32.64
N LEU A 372 11.53 -4.67 -33.41
CA LEU A 372 11.62 -6.13 -33.43
C LEU A 372 13.02 -6.62 -33.82
N ALA A 373 13.64 -6.00 -34.83
CA ALA A 373 15.02 -6.32 -35.24
C ALA A 373 16.03 -6.02 -34.13
N LEU A 374 15.87 -4.87 -33.46
CA LEU A 374 16.70 -4.47 -32.31
C LEU A 374 16.50 -5.46 -31.15
N PHE A 375 15.25 -5.82 -30.84
CA PHE A 375 14.92 -6.80 -29.79
C PHE A 375 15.58 -8.15 -30.03
N LYS A 376 15.47 -8.71 -31.25
CA LYS A 376 16.09 -10.01 -31.61
C LYS A 376 17.60 -9.98 -31.47
N THR A 377 18.25 -8.88 -31.82
CA THR A 377 19.70 -8.71 -31.68
C THR A 377 20.11 -8.72 -30.21
N ARG A 378 19.44 -7.94 -29.37
CA ARG A 378 19.74 -7.83 -27.94
C ARG A 378 19.36 -9.09 -27.15
N HIS A 379 18.26 -9.73 -27.52
CA HIS A 379 17.87 -11.02 -26.95
C HIS A 379 18.95 -12.09 -27.16
N GLY A 380 19.54 -12.14 -28.37
CA GLY A 380 20.67 -13.04 -28.67
C GLY A 380 21.90 -12.76 -27.82
N GLU A 381 22.22 -11.50 -27.57
CA GLU A 381 23.34 -11.08 -26.70
C GLU A 381 23.11 -11.47 -25.21
N LEU A 382 21.89 -11.27 -24.70
CA LEU A 382 21.50 -11.66 -23.35
C LEU A 382 21.49 -13.18 -23.11
N LEU A 383 21.03 -13.95 -24.09
CA LEU A 383 21.07 -15.43 -24.03
C LEU A 383 22.52 -15.95 -23.91
N GLN A 384 23.51 -15.26 -24.48
CA GLN A 384 24.92 -15.62 -24.36
C GLN A 384 25.49 -15.31 -22.96
N ARG A 385 24.90 -14.37 -22.19
CA ARG A 385 25.30 -14.04 -20.82
C ARG A 385 24.72 -14.97 -19.75
N GLY A 386 23.82 -15.87 -20.12
CA GLY A 386 23.13 -16.79 -19.21
C GLY A 386 21.64 -16.45 -19.04
N LYS A 387 20.83 -17.46 -18.66
CA LYS A 387 19.41 -17.26 -18.41
C LYS A 387 19.21 -16.67 -17.03
N PRO A 388 18.43 -15.58 -16.88
CA PRO A 388 17.90 -15.20 -15.56
C PRO A 388 16.97 -16.31 -15.05
N ASP A 389 17.10 -16.67 -13.78
CA ASP A 389 16.28 -17.74 -13.19
C ASP A 389 14.86 -17.27 -12.79
N ASP A 390 14.69 -15.95 -12.58
CA ASP A 390 13.52 -15.40 -11.89
C ASP A 390 12.52 -14.63 -12.78
N TYR A 391 12.83 -14.41 -14.07
CA TYR A 391 11.94 -13.71 -15.02
C TYR A 391 12.19 -14.10 -16.48
N PRO A 392 11.19 -13.89 -17.39
CA PRO A 392 11.35 -14.21 -18.80
C PRO A 392 12.48 -13.39 -19.49
N ASN A 393 13.28 -14.03 -20.35
CA ASN A 393 14.33 -13.36 -21.12
C ASN A 393 13.80 -12.21 -21.99
N THR A 394 12.56 -12.29 -22.44
CA THR A 394 11.85 -11.26 -23.20
C THR A 394 11.76 -9.94 -22.44
N VAL A 395 11.40 -10.03 -21.15
CA VAL A 395 11.35 -8.88 -20.23
C VAL A 395 12.73 -8.24 -20.07
N ALA A 396 13.77 -9.05 -19.85
CA ALA A 396 15.14 -8.56 -19.74
C ALA A 396 15.59 -7.78 -20.97
N THR A 397 15.32 -8.32 -22.15
CA THR A 397 15.71 -7.69 -23.44
C THR A 397 15.01 -6.35 -23.65
N THR A 398 13.71 -6.29 -23.38
CA THR A 398 12.90 -5.07 -23.50
C THR A 398 13.45 -3.95 -22.62
N TRP A 399 13.74 -4.27 -21.37
CA TRP A 399 14.29 -3.27 -20.45
C TRP A 399 15.73 -2.90 -20.73
N GLU A 400 16.58 -3.83 -21.17
CA GLU A 400 17.96 -3.49 -21.57
C GLU A 400 18.00 -2.41 -22.67
N ILE A 401 17.08 -2.47 -23.61
CA ILE A 401 16.93 -1.45 -24.66
C ILE A 401 16.56 -0.08 -24.03
N SER A 402 15.58 -0.07 -23.13
CA SER A 402 15.15 1.14 -22.42
C SER A 402 16.23 1.70 -21.50
N PHE A 403 16.97 0.85 -20.80
CA PHE A 403 18.10 1.25 -19.96
C PHE A 403 19.21 1.90 -20.76
N GLN A 404 19.59 1.32 -21.89
CA GLN A 404 20.64 1.89 -22.74
C GLN A 404 20.23 3.25 -23.28
N ALA A 405 18.97 3.41 -23.69
CA ALA A 405 18.47 4.70 -24.15
C ALA A 405 18.50 5.74 -23.02
N ALA A 406 18.00 5.40 -21.84
CA ALA A 406 18.04 6.28 -20.67
C ALA A 406 19.48 6.65 -20.25
N GLN A 407 20.41 5.70 -20.29
CA GLN A 407 21.82 5.92 -19.95
C GLN A 407 22.53 6.83 -20.97
N GLN A 408 22.21 6.70 -22.27
CA GLN A 408 22.75 7.57 -23.32
C GLN A 408 22.24 9.00 -23.20
N GLU A 409 20.95 9.16 -22.83
CA GLU A 409 20.33 10.47 -22.64
C GLU A 409 20.80 11.14 -21.34
N SER A 410 20.86 10.39 -20.23
CA SER A 410 21.30 10.87 -18.91
C SER A 410 22.03 9.79 -18.13
N PRO A 411 23.37 9.83 -18.08
CA PRO A 411 24.13 8.92 -17.21
C PRO A 411 23.75 9.02 -15.73
N ALA A 412 23.32 10.20 -15.27
CA ALA A 412 22.85 10.41 -13.90
C ALA A 412 21.53 9.68 -13.62
N ALA A 413 20.62 9.62 -14.60
CA ALA A 413 19.39 8.83 -14.49
C ALA A 413 19.69 7.34 -14.32
N ALA A 414 20.64 6.81 -15.10
CA ALA A 414 21.07 5.43 -14.95
C ALA A 414 21.71 5.17 -13.58
N ALA A 415 22.55 6.08 -13.07
CA ALA A 415 23.14 5.97 -11.74
C ALA A 415 22.08 6.01 -10.63
N LEU A 416 21.05 6.85 -10.75
CA LEU A 416 19.93 6.90 -9.83
C LEU A 416 19.17 5.56 -9.79
N LEU A 417 18.83 5.01 -10.96
CA LEU A 417 18.14 3.73 -11.05
C LEU A 417 18.98 2.59 -10.48
N ASN A 418 20.29 2.59 -10.74
CA ASN A 418 21.21 1.58 -10.22
C ASN A 418 21.23 1.56 -8.69
N VAL A 419 21.27 2.73 -8.03
CA VAL A 419 21.19 2.82 -6.56
C VAL A 419 19.80 2.40 -6.06
N CYS A 420 18.71 2.89 -6.67
CA CYS A 420 17.34 2.53 -6.33
C CYS A 420 17.04 1.03 -6.52
N ALA A 421 17.78 0.35 -7.38
CA ALA A 421 17.65 -1.08 -7.61
C ALA A 421 18.01 -1.95 -6.38
N PHE A 422 18.76 -1.41 -5.42
CA PHE A 422 19.15 -2.08 -4.17
C PHE A 422 18.35 -1.60 -2.94
N LEU A 423 17.27 -0.87 -3.17
CA LEU A 423 16.29 -0.47 -2.16
C LEU A 423 14.99 -1.25 -2.33
N ALA A 424 14.05 -1.12 -1.38
CA ALA A 424 12.70 -1.61 -1.60
C ALA A 424 12.05 -0.90 -2.80
N PRO A 425 11.15 -1.57 -3.56
CA PRO A 425 10.63 -1.05 -4.82
C PRO A 425 9.69 0.16 -4.65
N ASP A 426 9.00 0.23 -3.52
CA ASP A 426 7.92 1.16 -3.30
C ASP A 426 8.32 2.28 -2.34
N ASP A 427 7.90 3.51 -2.65
CA ASP A 427 8.06 4.70 -1.80
C ASP A 427 9.51 4.96 -1.34
N ILE A 428 10.47 4.91 -2.27
CA ILE A 428 11.86 5.29 -2.00
C ILE A 428 11.90 6.78 -1.66
N PRO A 429 12.20 7.17 -0.41
CA PRO A 429 12.03 8.57 0.00
C PRO A 429 13.05 9.48 -0.69
N ILE A 430 12.57 10.47 -1.45
CA ILE A 430 13.42 11.50 -2.07
C ILE A 430 14.25 12.23 -1.01
N GLY A 431 13.66 12.47 0.17
CA GLY A 431 14.35 13.06 1.32
C GLY A 431 15.56 12.25 1.80
N ALA A 432 15.51 10.92 1.73
CA ALA A 432 16.63 10.05 2.09
C ALA A 432 17.80 10.19 1.10
N LEU A 433 17.50 10.20 -0.21
CA LEU A 433 18.51 10.44 -1.24
C LEU A 433 19.19 11.80 -1.07
N ARG A 434 18.40 12.86 -0.79
CA ARG A 434 18.93 14.22 -0.56
C ARG A 434 19.77 14.30 0.72
N LYS A 435 19.33 13.69 1.81
CA LYS A 435 20.07 13.69 3.08
C LYS A 435 21.38 12.92 2.97
N GLY A 436 21.36 11.79 2.27
CA GLY A 436 22.53 10.94 2.06
C GLY A 436 23.34 11.25 0.81
N LYS A 437 23.13 12.40 0.14
CA LYS A 437 23.75 12.73 -1.15
C LYS A 437 25.29 12.60 -1.15
N ASP A 438 25.96 13.00 -0.06
CA ASP A 438 27.43 12.94 0.07
C ASP A 438 27.96 11.50 0.18
N ARG A 439 27.06 10.51 0.21
CA ARG A 439 27.36 9.08 0.23
C ARG A 439 27.08 8.39 -1.11
N LEU A 440 26.54 9.11 -2.06
CA LEU A 440 26.26 8.65 -3.42
C LEU A 440 27.52 8.76 -4.31
N PRO A 441 27.58 8.03 -5.44
CA PRO A 441 28.60 8.24 -6.46
C PRO A 441 28.64 9.71 -6.92
N ASP A 442 29.80 10.26 -7.22
CA ASP A 442 30.01 11.69 -7.49
C ASP A 442 29.00 12.30 -8.46
N LEU A 443 28.79 11.67 -9.62
CA LEU A 443 27.82 12.13 -10.61
C LEU A 443 26.40 12.21 -10.06
N LEU A 444 25.99 11.21 -9.28
CA LEU A 444 24.64 11.18 -8.66
C LEU A 444 24.56 12.15 -7.49
N ALA A 445 25.63 12.30 -6.72
CA ALA A 445 25.71 13.27 -5.62
C ALA A 445 25.49 14.70 -6.12
N GLU A 446 26.18 15.10 -7.19
CA GLU A 446 26.01 16.40 -7.85
C GLU A 446 24.59 16.58 -8.41
N THR A 447 24.03 15.52 -8.99
CA THR A 447 22.68 15.54 -9.56
C THR A 447 21.63 15.72 -8.46
N VAL A 448 21.70 14.96 -7.36
CA VAL A 448 20.75 15.03 -6.24
C VAL A 448 20.87 16.36 -5.48
N ALA A 449 22.05 17.00 -5.52
CA ALA A 449 22.25 18.31 -4.91
C ALA A 449 21.56 19.46 -5.66
N ASP A 450 21.33 19.30 -6.96
CA ASP A 450 20.66 20.27 -7.84
C ASP A 450 19.24 19.77 -8.16
N GLU A 451 18.22 20.51 -7.72
CA GLU A 451 16.82 20.10 -7.84
C GLU A 451 16.39 19.92 -9.31
N LEU A 452 16.83 20.79 -10.20
CA LEU A 452 16.47 20.72 -11.63
C LEU A 452 17.11 19.50 -12.30
N ARG A 453 18.38 19.26 -12.05
CA ARG A 453 19.10 18.08 -12.59
C ARG A 453 18.51 16.77 -12.06
N PHE A 454 18.11 16.77 -10.79
CA PHE A 454 17.48 15.59 -10.19
C PHE A 454 16.10 15.31 -10.80
N ASP A 455 15.28 16.36 -10.99
CA ASP A 455 14.00 16.24 -11.66
C ASP A 455 14.13 15.83 -13.14
N GLU A 456 15.14 16.32 -13.85
CA GLU A 456 15.47 15.89 -15.21
C GLU A 456 15.86 14.39 -15.26
N ALA A 457 16.69 13.92 -14.33
CA ALA A 457 17.06 12.51 -14.25
C ALA A 457 15.86 11.60 -14.01
N ILE A 458 14.96 12.01 -13.10
CA ILE A 458 13.69 11.30 -12.84
C ILE A 458 12.78 11.33 -14.10
N ALA A 459 12.69 12.48 -14.79
CA ALA A 459 11.87 12.62 -15.98
C ALA A 459 12.33 11.70 -17.12
N VAL A 460 13.65 11.51 -17.30
CA VAL A 460 14.20 10.55 -18.25
C VAL A 460 13.74 9.12 -17.90
N LEU A 461 13.90 8.69 -16.63
CA LEU A 461 13.50 7.34 -16.22
C LEU A 461 11.98 7.12 -16.38
N ARG A 462 11.17 8.14 -16.09
CA ARG A 462 9.71 8.07 -16.28
C ARG A 462 9.32 7.93 -17.75
N ARG A 463 9.99 8.64 -18.64
CA ARG A 463 9.72 8.59 -20.09
C ARG A 463 9.91 7.18 -20.67
N TYR A 464 10.88 6.45 -20.16
CA TYR A 464 11.10 5.06 -20.53
C TYR A 464 10.38 4.06 -19.62
N SER A 465 9.40 4.49 -18.82
CA SER A 465 8.62 3.65 -17.88
C SER A 465 9.50 2.79 -16.95
N LEU A 466 10.66 3.30 -16.53
CA LEU A 466 11.61 2.63 -15.64
C LEU A 466 11.41 3.03 -14.17
N MET A 467 10.72 4.15 -13.92
CA MET A 467 10.47 4.70 -12.59
C MET A 467 9.19 5.51 -12.60
N GLU A 468 8.47 5.49 -11.48
CA GLU A 468 7.36 6.40 -11.20
C GLU A 468 7.72 7.33 -10.04
N ARG A 469 7.00 8.45 -9.90
CA ARG A 469 7.22 9.44 -8.84
C ARG A 469 5.90 9.85 -8.22
N SER A 470 5.84 9.86 -6.90
CA SER A 470 4.85 10.60 -6.12
C SER A 470 5.40 11.95 -5.67
N GLU A 471 4.71 12.65 -4.76
CA GLU A 471 5.14 13.95 -4.24
C GLU A 471 6.54 13.88 -3.60
N ASP A 472 6.81 12.88 -2.76
CA ASP A 472 8.04 12.72 -1.98
C ASP A 472 8.65 11.30 -2.03
N GLY A 473 8.19 10.43 -2.93
CA GLY A 473 8.67 9.07 -3.13
C GLY A 473 8.93 8.71 -4.58
N LEU A 474 9.82 7.74 -4.80
CA LEU A 474 10.08 7.11 -6.09
C LEU A 474 9.64 5.65 -6.04
N PHE A 475 9.17 5.13 -7.17
CA PHE A 475 8.74 3.74 -7.33
C PHE A 475 9.48 3.11 -8.49
N VAL A 476 10.07 1.94 -8.26
CA VAL A 476 10.76 1.17 -9.30
C VAL A 476 10.22 -0.24 -9.26
N HIS A 477 9.53 -0.64 -10.33
CA HIS A 477 8.96 -1.99 -10.39
C HIS A 477 10.03 -3.06 -10.12
N ARG A 478 9.70 -4.10 -9.33
CA ARG A 478 10.67 -5.14 -8.89
C ARG A 478 11.41 -5.81 -10.02
N LEU A 479 10.72 -6.10 -11.13
CA LEU A 479 11.37 -6.69 -12.28
C LEU A 479 12.35 -5.70 -12.95
N VAL A 480 12.05 -4.39 -12.95
CA VAL A 480 12.97 -3.35 -13.40
C VAL A 480 14.22 -3.33 -12.51
N GLN A 481 14.05 -3.36 -11.19
CA GLN A 481 15.16 -3.43 -10.24
C GLN A 481 16.02 -4.69 -10.48
N MET A 482 15.37 -5.85 -10.68
CA MET A 482 16.05 -7.13 -10.92
C MET A 482 16.92 -7.07 -12.18
N VAL A 483 16.35 -6.61 -13.31
CA VAL A 483 17.10 -6.43 -14.56
C VAL A 483 18.19 -5.37 -14.43
N ALA A 484 17.91 -4.26 -13.68
CA ALA A 484 18.91 -3.25 -13.41
C ALA A 484 20.13 -3.83 -12.67
N ARG A 485 19.91 -4.69 -11.67
CA ARG A 485 20.99 -5.36 -10.93
C ARG A 485 21.78 -6.34 -11.77
N ASP A 486 21.10 -7.14 -12.59
CA ASP A 486 21.75 -8.19 -13.41
C ASP A 486 22.65 -7.65 -14.51
N ARG A 487 22.38 -6.43 -14.98
CA ARG A 487 23.20 -5.76 -16.02
C ARG A 487 24.48 -5.12 -15.47
N LEU A 488 24.57 -4.87 -14.16
CA LEU A 488 25.70 -4.18 -13.57
C LEU A 488 26.95 -5.06 -13.56
N LEU A 489 28.08 -4.46 -13.92
CA LEU A 489 29.39 -5.04 -13.70
C LEU A 489 29.69 -5.05 -12.19
N ASP A 490 30.60 -5.92 -11.76
CA ASP A 490 30.93 -6.10 -10.33
C ASP A 490 31.26 -4.77 -9.63
N ASP A 491 32.06 -3.90 -10.25
CA ASP A 491 32.44 -2.61 -9.67
C ASP A 491 31.23 -1.65 -9.59
N GLU A 492 30.39 -1.59 -10.62
CA GLU A 492 29.17 -0.77 -10.64
C GLU A 492 28.16 -1.26 -9.58
N ARG A 493 28.01 -2.58 -9.47
CA ARG A 493 27.18 -3.23 -8.45
C ARG A 493 27.65 -2.85 -7.05
N ARG A 494 28.97 -2.96 -6.79
CA ARG A 494 29.55 -2.61 -5.49
C ARG A 494 29.31 -1.15 -5.12
N VAL A 495 29.54 -0.23 -6.05
CA VAL A 495 29.32 1.22 -5.87
C VAL A 495 27.84 1.51 -5.59
N SER A 496 26.93 0.87 -6.32
CA SER A 496 25.49 1.08 -6.17
C SER A 496 24.95 0.54 -4.85
N VAL A 497 25.38 -0.66 -4.44
CA VAL A 497 25.04 -1.26 -3.12
C VAL A 497 25.56 -0.39 -1.99
N GLU A 498 26.81 0.05 -2.06
CA GLU A 498 27.42 0.90 -1.04
C GLU A 498 26.66 2.23 -0.92
N GLY A 499 26.32 2.86 -2.04
CA GLY A 499 25.50 4.07 -2.08
C GLY A 499 24.13 3.86 -1.44
N ALA A 500 23.42 2.78 -1.79
CA ALA A 500 22.11 2.44 -1.23
C ALA A 500 22.14 2.27 0.29
N VAL A 501 23.08 1.44 0.82
CA VAL A 501 23.24 1.22 2.25
C VAL A 501 23.55 2.51 2.99
N ARG A 502 24.50 3.29 2.50
CA ARG A 502 24.95 4.52 3.16
C ARG A 502 23.88 5.60 3.18
N VAL A 503 23.12 5.76 2.10
CA VAL A 503 21.99 6.70 2.03
C VAL A 503 20.93 6.36 3.07
N VAL A 504 20.52 5.09 3.15
CA VAL A 504 19.54 4.68 4.14
C VAL A 504 20.11 4.78 5.56
N ASN A 505 21.37 4.37 5.77
CA ASN A 505 22.03 4.48 7.07
C ASN A 505 22.12 5.94 7.58
N GLU A 506 22.37 6.92 6.72
CA GLU A 506 22.41 8.34 7.05
C GLU A 506 21.02 8.87 7.42
N SER A 507 19.98 8.31 6.82
CA SER A 507 18.60 8.76 7.00
C SER A 507 17.88 8.07 8.14
N PHE A 508 18.25 6.83 8.46
CA PHE A 508 17.61 6.04 9.51
C PHE A 508 17.85 6.66 10.90
N PRO A 509 16.79 6.85 11.72
CA PRO A 509 16.90 7.51 13.02
C PRO A 509 17.93 6.87 13.94
N GLN A 510 18.65 7.69 14.70
CA GLN A 510 19.62 7.20 15.68
C GLN A 510 18.94 6.65 16.94
N ALA A 511 17.86 7.28 17.37
CA ALA A 511 17.08 6.87 18.53
C ALA A 511 15.85 6.06 18.06
N SER A 512 16.08 4.92 17.37
CA SER A 512 15.00 4.12 16.77
C SER A 512 14.05 3.46 17.79
N ASN A 513 14.43 3.42 19.07
CA ASN A 513 13.57 3.00 20.17
C ASN A 513 12.66 4.12 20.68
N ASP A 514 12.88 5.38 20.30
CA ASP A 514 12.03 6.52 20.67
C ASP A 514 10.77 6.54 19.79
N VAL A 515 9.60 6.51 20.43
CA VAL A 515 8.29 6.51 19.76
C VAL A 515 8.10 7.67 18.78
N ARG A 516 8.76 8.80 19.02
CA ARG A 516 8.70 9.99 18.15
C ARG A 516 9.35 9.78 16.78
N THR A 517 10.24 8.81 16.67
CA THR A 517 10.95 8.49 15.41
C THR A 517 10.33 7.31 14.64
N TRP A 518 9.30 6.67 15.19
CA TRP A 518 8.79 5.43 14.62
C TRP A 518 8.18 5.58 13.23
N ALA A 519 7.55 6.71 12.91
CA ALA A 519 7.03 6.96 11.58
C ALA A 519 8.15 6.95 10.52
N ASP A 520 9.27 7.62 10.82
CA ASP A 520 10.44 7.63 9.92
C ASP A 520 11.10 6.24 9.85
N CYS A 521 11.20 5.54 10.99
CA CYS A 521 11.71 4.17 11.01
C CYS A 521 10.86 3.25 10.14
N GLU A 522 9.55 3.35 10.24
CA GLU A 522 8.59 2.51 9.53
C GLU A 522 8.69 2.72 8.01
N ARG A 523 8.77 3.97 7.56
CA ARG A 523 8.95 4.31 6.16
C ARG A 523 10.29 3.82 5.59
N LEU A 524 11.38 3.94 6.37
CA LEU A 524 12.72 3.55 5.93
C LEU A 524 13.02 2.05 6.09
N LEU A 525 12.26 1.33 6.90
CA LEU A 525 12.53 -0.05 7.26
C LEU A 525 12.62 -1.02 6.06
N PRO A 526 11.71 -1.00 5.08
CA PRO A 526 11.82 -1.87 3.91
C PRO A 526 13.11 -1.64 3.14
N HIS A 527 13.52 -0.37 2.98
CA HIS A 527 14.75 0.01 2.30
C HIS A 527 15.99 -0.40 3.10
N ALA A 528 15.92 -0.28 4.43
CA ALA A 528 16.99 -0.70 5.33
C ALA A 528 17.27 -2.20 5.25
N LEU A 529 16.23 -3.01 5.25
CA LEU A 529 16.34 -4.46 5.16
C LEU A 529 16.85 -4.91 3.79
N ALA A 530 16.33 -4.33 2.70
CA ALA A 530 16.77 -4.63 1.34
C ALA A 530 18.23 -4.24 1.12
N ALA A 531 18.63 -3.01 1.48
CA ALA A 531 20.00 -2.55 1.34
C ALA A 531 20.98 -3.38 2.19
N ALA A 532 20.60 -3.76 3.41
CA ALA A 532 21.41 -4.60 4.27
C ALA A 532 21.64 -6.00 3.67
N GLU A 533 20.59 -6.61 3.10
CA GLU A 533 20.67 -7.92 2.45
C GLU A 533 21.67 -7.91 1.29
N PHE A 534 21.54 -6.96 0.36
CA PHE A 534 22.49 -6.84 -0.75
C PHE A 534 23.91 -6.51 -0.29
N SER A 535 24.07 -5.72 0.77
CA SER A 535 25.37 -5.42 1.33
C SER A 535 26.06 -6.65 1.94
N GLU A 536 25.29 -7.53 2.59
CA GLU A 536 25.77 -8.81 3.11
C GLU A 536 26.23 -9.75 1.99
N GLU A 537 25.46 -9.84 0.89
CA GLU A 537 25.81 -10.67 -0.26
C GLU A 537 27.20 -10.31 -0.83
N VAL A 538 27.48 -9.00 -0.98
CA VAL A 538 28.74 -8.53 -1.57
C VAL A 538 29.80 -8.16 -0.53
N GLN A 539 29.52 -8.34 0.74
CA GLN A 539 30.39 -8.06 1.90
C GLN A 539 30.96 -6.63 1.89
N LEU A 540 30.07 -5.64 1.72
CA LEU A 540 30.43 -4.23 1.68
C LEU A 540 29.87 -3.45 2.88
N ALA A 541 30.50 -2.30 3.15
CA ALA A 541 30.07 -1.32 4.15
C ALA A 541 29.66 -1.94 5.50
N PRO A 542 30.45 -2.83 6.13
CA PRO A 542 30.05 -3.59 7.31
C PRO A 542 29.69 -2.73 8.51
N GLU A 543 30.30 -1.54 8.64
CA GLU A 543 29.98 -0.55 9.67
C GLU A 543 28.56 -0.01 9.48
N ALA A 544 28.23 0.51 8.28
CA ALA A 544 26.92 1.08 7.97
C ALA A 544 25.83 0.02 8.03
N THR A 545 26.05 -1.16 7.47
CA THR A 545 25.11 -2.29 7.48
C THR A 545 24.84 -2.76 8.90
N GLY A 546 25.90 -2.96 9.67
CA GLY A 546 25.77 -3.40 11.05
C GLY A 546 25.10 -2.37 11.97
N ARG A 547 25.35 -1.03 11.76
CA ARG A 547 24.61 0.01 12.45
C ARG A 547 23.13 -0.02 12.05
N LEU A 548 22.84 -0.09 10.76
CA LEU A 548 21.47 -0.11 10.22
C LEU A 548 20.65 -1.27 10.81
N LEU A 549 21.22 -2.48 10.82
CA LEU A 549 20.59 -3.65 11.40
C LEU A 549 20.43 -3.53 12.93
N ASN A 550 21.38 -2.90 13.63
CA ASN A 550 21.21 -2.61 15.05
C ASN A 550 20.05 -1.65 15.32
N GLN A 551 19.90 -0.62 14.50
CA GLN A 551 18.80 0.35 14.65
C GLN A 551 17.45 -0.28 14.27
N THR A 552 17.38 -1.14 13.26
CA THR A 552 16.16 -1.91 12.98
C THR A 552 15.79 -2.84 14.14
N GLY A 553 16.79 -3.44 14.79
CA GLY A 553 16.60 -4.25 16.01
C GLY A 553 16.01 -3.44 17.17
N LEU A 554 16.51 -2.22 17.43
CA LEU A 554 15.96 -1.31 18.44
C LEU A 554 14.51 -0.93 18.14
N TYR A 555 14.20 -0.59 16.89
CA TYR A 555 12.84 -0.30 16.44
C TYR A 555 11.90 -1.50 16.65
N TYR A 556 12.30 -2.70 16.19
CA TYR A 556 11.49 -3.91 16.36
C TYR A 556 11.26 -4.26 17.83
N ARG A 557 12.28 -4.12 18.69
CA ARG A 557 12.12 -4.34 20.12
C ARG A 557 11.13 -3.35 20.73
N GLY A 558 11.21 -2.07 20.37
CA GLY A 558 10.27 -1.02 20.81
C GLY A 558 8.82 -1.33 20.42
N ARG A 559 8.63 -2.00 19.28
CA ARG A 559 7.32 -2.47 18.78
C ARG A 559 6.90 -3.84 19.31
N ALA A 560 7.64 -4.41 20.26
CA ALA A 560 7.46 -5.76 20.80
C ALA A 560 7.54 -6.89 19.74
N ARG A 561 8.26 -6.66 18.63
CA ARG A 561 8.56 -7.62 17.57
C ARG A 561 9.89 -8.31 17.87
N TYR A 562 9.92 -9.08 18.94
CA TYR A 562 11.17 -9.61 19.54
C TYR A 562 11.90 -10.62 18.64
N ALA A 563 11.19 -11.42 17.85
CA ALA A 563 11.80 -12.37 16.95
C ALA A 563 12.60 -11.69 15.82
N GLU A 564 12.03 -10.64 15.23
CA GLU A 564 12.68 -9.84 14.19
C GLU A 564 13.83 -8.99 14.77
N ALA A 565 13.66 -8.48 15.98
CA ALA A 565 14.74 -7.79 16.69
C ALA A 565 15.94 -8.71 16.90
N LYS A 566 15.72 -9.95 17.40
CA LYS A 566 16.75 -10.98 17.56
C LYS A 566 17.50 -11.23 16.26
N GLN A 567 16.77 -11.48 15.17
CA GLN A 567 17.36 -11.73 13.86
C GLN A 567 18.23 -10.56 13.39
N SER A 568 17.75 -9.33 13.56
CA SER A 568 18.50 -8.12 13.18
C SER A 568 19.80 -7.99 13.96
N TYR A 569 19.80 -8.21 15.28
CA TYR A 569 21.01 -8.16 16.10
C TYR A 569 21.98 -9.28 15.78
N GLU A 570 21.51 -10.51 15.57
CA GLU A 570 22.36 -11.65 15.20
C GLU A 570 23.07 -11.39 13.86
N ARG A 571 22.36 -10.82 12.86
CA ARG A 571 22.97 -10.38 11.59
C ARG A 571 24.01 -9.28 11.83
N ALA A 572 23.66 -8.25 12.62
CA ALA A 572 24.57 -7.15 12.93
C ALA A 572 25.86 -7.62 13.63
N ILE A 573 25.76 -8.56 14.57
CA ILE A 573 26.89 -9.15 15.28
C ILE A 573 27.77 -9.92 14.31
N ARG A 574 27.21 -10.84 13.53
CA ARG A 574 27.93 -11.66 12.56
C ARG A 574 28.75 -10.81 11.57
N ILE A 575 28.14 -9.76 11.01
CA ILE A 575 28.81 -8.83 10.09
C ILE A 575 29.96 -8.10 10.79
N GLY A 576 29.71 -7.62 12.00
CA GLY A 576 30.72 -6.90 12.76
C GLY A 576 31.89 -7.77 13.21
N GLU A 577 31.62 -8.98 13.69
CA GLU A 577 32.67 -9.93 14.07
C GLU A 577 33.58 -10.30 12.88
N ALA A 578 32.98 -10.50 11.71
CA ALA A 578 33.74 -10.79 10.49
C ALA A 578 34.63 -9.60 10.04
N ALA A 579 34.16 -8.36 10.25
CA ALA A 579 34.85 -7.16 9.79
C ALA A 579 35.87 -6.59 10.79
N PHE A 580 35.53 -6.60 12.08
CA PHE A 580 36.28 -5.87 13.14
C PHE A 580 36.85 -6.83 14.19
N GLY A 581 36.46 -8.08 14.18
CA GLY A 581 36.80 -9.07 15.21
C GLY A 581 35.78 -9.15 16.35
N PRO A 582 35.81 -10.27 17.12
CA PRO A 582 34.80 -10.57 18.16
C PRO A 582 34.88 -9.70 19.41
N ASP A 583 35.98 -8.99 19.62
CA ASP A 583 36.27 -8.17 20.80
C ASP A 583 36.21 -6.64 20.50
N ASP A 584 35.67 -6.25 19.34
CA ASP A 584 35.47 -4.84 19.03
C ASP A 584 34.36 -4.21 19.91
N PRO A 585 34.50 -2.96 20.39
CA PRO A 585 33.50 -2.28 21.23
C PRO A 585 32.12 -2.22 20.63
N VAL A 586 32.02 -2.11 19.31
CA VAL A 586 30.74 -2.09 18.58
C VAL A 586 29.99 -3.42 18.76
N ILE A 587 30.72 -4.53 18.84
CA ILE A 587 30.14 -5.86 19.09
C ILE A 587 29.55 -5.92 20.51
N ALA A 588 30.21 -5.36 21.50
CA ALA A 588 29.68 -5.32 22.86
C ALA A 588 28.30 -4.68 22.93
N THR A 589 28.08 -3.56 22.26
CA THR A 589 26.77 -2.90 22.21
C THR A 589 25.71 -3.76 21.54
N ARG A 590 26.03 -4.40 20.41
CA ARG A 590 25.09 -5.27 19.67
C ARG A 590 24.73 -6.51 20.46
N VAL A 591 25.72 -7.13 21.09
CA VAL A 591 25.53 -8.32 21.96
C VAL A 591 24.69 -7.95 23.20
N ASN A 592 24.94 -6.78 23.80
CA ASN A 592 24.10 -6.28 24.90
C ASN A 592 22.64 -6.11 24.47
N ASN A 593 22.39 -5.55 23.29
CA ASN A 593 21.04 -5.36 22.77
C ASN A 593 20.35 -6.69 22.45
N LEU A 594 21.12 -7.69 21.96
CA LEU A 594 20.63 -9.06 21.80
C LEU A 594 20.22 -9.65 23.15
N GLY A 595 21.04 -9.45 24.21
CA GLY A 595 20.73 -9.92 25.56
C GLY A 595 19.38 -9.41 26.08
N LEU A 596 19.09 -8.13 25.85
CA LEU A 596 17.78 -7.55 26.20
C LEU A 596 16.60 -8.21 25.48
N VAL A 597 16.77 -8.56 24.21
CA VAL A 597 15.71 -9.25 23.43
C VAL A 597 15.57 -10.70 23.88
N LEU A 598 16.64 -11.39 24.19
CA LEU A 598 16.59 -12.76 24.76
C LEU A 598 15.86 -12.78 26.10
N GLN A 599 16.07 -11.77 26.93
CA GLN A 599 15.31 -11.57 28.18
C GLN A 599 13.82 -11.37 27.89
N ASP A 600 13.45 -10.46 26.95
CA ASP A 600 12.07 -10.22 26.53
C ASP A 600 11.40 -11.51 25.97
N LEU A 601 12.19 -12.44 25.40
CA LEU A 601 11.74 -13.76 24.92
C LEU A 601 11.75 -14.86 26.01
N GLY A 602 12.25 -14.56 27.23
CA GLY A 602 12.32 -15.50 28.34
C GLY A 602 13.57 -16.40 28.35
N ASP A 603 14.51 -16.24 27.42
CA ASP A 603 15.81 -16.93 27.42
C ASP A 603 16.80 -16.21 28.35
N LEU A 604 16.59 -16.36 29.65
CA LEU A 604 17.40 -15.68 30.68
C LEU A 604 18.86 -16.18 30.70
N ALA A 605 19.11 -17.42 30.32
CA ALA A 605 20.46 -17.98 30.26
C ALA A 605 21.28 -17.34 29.14
N GLY A 606 20.72 -17.31 27.93
CA GLY A 606 21.31 -16.63 26.77
C GLY A 606 21.48 -15.13 26.99
N ALA A 607 20.51 -14.48 27.63
CA ALA A 607 20.57 -13.07 27.98
C ALA A 607 21.76 -12.78 28.91
N ARG A 608 21.94 -13.59 29.96
CA ARG A 608 23.07 -13.46 30.89
C ARG A 608 24.41 -13.62 30.17
N GLU A 609 24.57 -14.65 29.34
CA GLU A 609 25.80 -14.86 28.56
C GLU A 609 26.11 -13.63 27.67
N CYS A 610 25.10 -13.05 27.02
CA CYS A 610 25.23 -11.86 26.18
C CYS A 610 25.73 -10.66 27.03
N HIS A 611 25.09 -10.37 28.17
CA HIS A 611 25.50 -9.24 29.01
C HIS A 611 26.89 -9.43 29.66
N GLU A 612 27.24 -10.63 30.09
CA GLU A 612 28.59 -10.98 30.57
C GLU A 612 29.63 -10.80 29.45
N ARG A 613 29.31 -11.21 28.21
CA ARG A 613 30.18 -11.00 27.04
C ARG A 613 30.37 -9.52 26.76
N ALA A 614 29.26 -8.75 26.70
CA ALA A 614 29.31 -7.31 26.47
C ALA A 614 30.15 -6.57 27.52
N LEU A 615 29.98 -6.95 28.80
CA LEU A 615 30.74 -6.40 29.91
C LEU A 615 32.26 -6.73 29.82
N ARG A 616 32.59 -7.94 29.44
CA ARG A 616 33.98 -8.35 29.23
C ARG A 616 34.65 -7.53 28.13
N ILE A 617 34.00 -7.43 26.96
CA ILE A 617 34.53 -6.68 25.81
C ILE A 617 34.62 -5.18 26.17
N GLY A 618 33.54 -4.60 26.68
CA GLY A 618 33.50 -3.17 27.05
C GLY A 618 34.48 -2.80 28.14
N GLY A 619 34.61 -3.63 29.18
CA GLY A 619 35.58 -3.42 30.26
C GLY A 619 37.03 -3.46 29.78
N ALA A 620 37.35 -4.37 28.84
CA ALA A 620 38.69 -4.45 28.24
C ALA A 620 39.01 -3.32 27.28
N THR A 621 38.05 -2.83 26.52
CA THR A 621 38.28 -1.86 25.43
C THR A 621 38.03 -0.41 25.83
N LEU A 622 37.02 -0.16 26.66
CA LEU A 622 36.58 1.20 27.06
C LEU A 622 37.01 1.54 28.50
N GLY A 623 37.33 0.51 29.30
CA GLY A 623 37.60 0.67 30.74
C GLY A 623 36.36 0.47 31.62
N SER A 624 36.59 0.02 32.88
CA SER A 624 35.52 -0.35 33.81
C SER A 624 34.60 0.79 34.24
N ASP A 625 35.06 2.01 34.16
CA ASP A 625 34.32 3.22 34.59
C ASP A 625 33.71 4.00 33.39
N HIS A 626 33.67 3.40 32.19
CA HIS A 626 33.05 4.03 31.03
C HIS A 626 31.51 4.00 31.10
N PRO A 627 30.77 5.07 30.71
CA PRO A 627 29.30 5.12 30.80
C PRO A 627 28.60 3.95 30.09
N THR A 628 29.13 3.51 28.95
CA THR A 628 28.58 2.37 28.22
C THR A 628 28.71 1.07 29.02
N VAL A 629 29.78 0.90 29.80
CA VAL A 629 29.96 -0.26 30.69
C VAL A 629 28.92 -0.25 31.81
N ALA A 630 28.55 0.93 32.34
CA ALA A 630 27.46 1.07 33.30
C ALA A 630 26.13 0.53 32.75
N ILE A 631 25.84 0.73 31.44
CA ILE A 631 24.66 0.17 30.79
C ILE A 631 24.71 -1.38 30.79
N TYR A 632 25.88 -1.96 30.47
CA TYR A 632 26.02 -3.44 30.44
C TYR A 632 25.88 -4.04 31.83
N VAL A 633 26.45 -3.39 32.85
CA VAL A 633 26.33 -3.80 34.26
C VAL A 633 24.88 -3.69 34.73
N ASN A 634 24.17 -2.63 34.38
CA ASN A 634 22.75 -2.45 34.70
C ASN A 634 21.90 -3.57 34.06
N ASN A 635 22.14 -3.86 32.79
CA ASN A 635 21.38 -4.90 32.09
C ASN A 635 21.68 -6.31 32.59
N LEU A 636 22.92 -6.58 33.03
CA LEU A 636 23.24 -7.80 33.76
C LEU A 636 22.43 -7.87 35.06
N GLY A 637 22.27 -6.76 35.76
CA GLY A 637 21.43 -6.66 36.96
C GLY A 637 19.98 -7.06 36.71
N LEU A 638 19.38 -6.64 35.57
CA LEU A 638 18.02 -7.02 35.18
C LEU A 638 17.87 -8.54 35.05
N VAL A 639 18.75 -9.19 34.34
CA VAL A 639 18.71 -10.65 34.17
C VAL A 639 18.96 -11.40 35.48
N LEU A 640 19.87 -10.92 36.36
CA LEU A 640 20.07 -11.50 37.66
C LEU A 640 18.82 -11.41 38.54
N GLN A 641 18.09 -10.28 38.47
CA GLN A 641 16.81 -10.10 39.16
C GLN A 641 15.77 -11.10 38.66
N ASP A 642 15.63 -11.28 37.36
CA ASP A 642 14.69 -12.24 36.77
C ASP A 642 15.06 -13.69 37.08
N LEU A 643 16.35 -13.99 37.26
CA LEU A 643 16.84 -15.29 37.72
C LEU A 643 16.69 -15.52 39.26
N GLY A 644 16.23 -14.48 39.99
CA GLY A 644 16.05 -14.52 41.45
C GLY A 644 17.31 -14.21 42.28
N ASP A 645 18.44 -13.88 41.65
CA ASP A 645 19.65 -13.44 42.35
C ASP A 645 19.54 -11.93 42.68
N LEU A 646 18.67 -11.61 43.64
CA LEU A 646 18.40 -10.23 44.06
C LEU A 646 19.66 -9.56 44.66
N ALA A 647 20.54 -10.30 45.29
CA ALA A 647 21.78 -9.74 45.86
C ALA A 647 22.79 -9.37 44.75
N GLY A 648 22.94 -10.21 43.75
CA GLY A 648 23.74 -9.95 42.56
C GLY A 648 23.20 -8.77 41.77
N ALA A 649 21.87 -8.69 41.58
CA ALA A 649 21.17 -7.60 40.90
C ALA A 649 21.42 -6.27 41.62
N ARG A 650 21.20 -6.18 42.92
CA ARG A 650 21.48 -5.00 43.76
C ARG A 650 22.90 -4.49 43.53
N LYS A 651 23.90 -5.38 43.68
CA LYS A 651 25.31 -5.03 43.50
C LYS A 651 25.59 -4.47 42.09
N SER A 652 24.99 -5.04 41.08
CA SER A 652 25.12 -4.59 39.69
C SER A 652 24.52 -3.20 39.52
N TYR A 653 23.32 -2.95 40.02
CA TYR A 653 22.69 -1.63 39.93
C TYR A 653 23.43 -0.54 40.72
N GLU A 654 23.90 -0.85 41.94
CA GLU A 654 24.74 0.07 42.74
C GLU A 654 26.04 0.42 42.02
N SER A 655 26.66 -0.54 41.33
CA SER A 655 27.86 -0.31 40.53
C SER A 655 27.56 0.56 39.30
N ALA A 656 26.47 0.25 38.55
CA ALA A 656 26.06 1.03 37.40
C ALA A 656 25.69 2.47 37.77
N LEU A 657 24.99 2.66 38.90
CA LEU A 657 24.63 3.96 39.44
C LEU A 657 25.90 4.80 39.80
N ARG A 658 26.86 4.19 40.49
CA ARG A 658 28.12 4.85 40.84
C ARG A 658 28.88 5.32 39.59
N ILE A 659 28.98 4.48 38.57
CA ILE A 659 29.65 4.82 37.29
C ILE A 659 28.88 5.95 36.61
N GLY A 660 27.55 5.82 36.49
CA GLY A 660 26.69 6.80 35.84
C GLY A 660 26.75 8.18 36.48
N GLU A 661 26.62 8.25 37.80
CA GLU A 661 26.72 9.52 38.55
C GLU A 661 28.09 10.21 38.38
N ALA A 662 29.17 9.41 38.42
CA ALA A 662 30.52 9.92 38.27
C ALA A 662 30.84 10.45 36.87
N THR A 663 30.25 9.87 35.82
CA THR A 663 30.61 10.14 34.42
C THR A 663 29.61 11.04 33.68
N LEU A 664 28.33 10.91 33.97
CA LEU A 664 27.23 11.59 33.27
C LEU A 664 26.57 12.68 34.13
N GLY A 665 26.79 12.62 35.47
CA GLY A 665 26.16 13.51 36.45
C GLY A 665 24.88 12.90 37.06
N PRO A 666 24.48 13.44 38.25
CA PRO A 666 23.42 12.82 39.07
C PRO A 666 22.00 12.90 38.48
N ASP A 667 21.77 13.79 37.54
CA ASP A 667 20.44 14.03 36.96
C ASP A 667 20.33 13.55 35.49
N HIS A 668 21.28 12.74 35.04
CA HIS A 668 21.24 12.18 33.69
C HIS A 668 20.21 11.06 33.60
N PRO A 669 19.42 10.92 32.50
CA PRO A 669 18.40 9.87 32.35
C PRO A 669 18.90 8.45 32.58
N GLN A 670 20.15 8.13 32.17
CA GLN A 670 20.76 6.84 32.46
C GLN A 670 20.87 6.53 33.95
N VAL A 671 21.07 7.55 34.78
CA VAL A 671 21.06 7.43 36.23
C VAL A 671 19.64 7.18 36.75
N GLY A 672 18.62 7.80 36.12
CA GLY A 672 17.20 7.52 36.38
C GLY A 672 16.88 6.03 36.17
N ILE A 673 17.29 5.46 35.06
CA ILE A 673 17.10 4.02 34.77
C ILE A 673 17.76 3.15 35.85
N CYS A 674 19.00 3.44 36.25
CA CYS A 674 19.68 2.66 37.29
C CYS A 674 18.95 2.78 38.65
N LEU A 675 18.44 3.97 38.99
CA LEU A 675 17.67 4.22 40.22
C LEU A 675 16.31 3.49 40.17
N GLY A 676 15.59 3.50 39.04
CA GLY A 676 14.35 2.78 38.85
C GLY A 676 14.53 1.29 39.11
N ASN A 677 15.57 0.70 38.49
CA ASN A 677 15.92 -0.73 38.67
C ASN A 677 16.39 -1.04 40.11
N LEU A 678 17.24 -0.21 40.67
CA LEU A 678 17.68 -0.36 42.08
C LEU A 678 16.49 -0.27 43.03
N GLY A 679 15.57 0.64 42.81
CA GLY A 679 14.35 0.79 43.60
C GLY A 679 13.47 -0.47 43.57
N THR A 680 13.31 -1.10 42.41
CA THR A 680 12.52 -2.32 42.30
C THR A 680 13.17 -3.51 43.04
N VAL A 681 14.49 -3.69 42.95
CA VAL A 681 15.18 -4.78 43.68
C VAL A 681 15.23 -4.55 45.17
N LEU A 682 15.35 -3.28 45.61
CA LEU A 682 15.27 -2.94 47.03
C LEU A 682 13.89 -3.25 47.62
N LYS A 683 12.82 -2.95 46.89
CA LYS A 683 11.46 -3.33 47.24
C LYS A 683 11.34 -4.85 47.40
N ASP A 684 11.88 -5.62 46.46
CA ASP A 684 11.81 -7.09 46.47
C ASP A 684 12.65 -7.70 47.60
N LEU A 685 13.71 -6.99 48.06
CA LEU A 685 14.52 -7.34 49.24
C LEU A 685 13.91 -6.83 50.59
N GLY A 686 12.80 -6.10 50.53
CA GLY A 686 12.11 -5.56 51.71
C GLY A 686 12.62 -4.23 52.24
N ASP A 687 13.62 -3.58 51.59
CA ASP A 687 14.07 -2.23 51.92
C ASP A 687 13.16 -1.19 51.24
N LEU A 688 11.94 -1.05 51.79
CA LEU A 688 10.92 -0.15 51.24
C LEU A 688 11.29 1.34 51.33
N ALA A 689 12.11 1.71 52.31
CA ALA A 689 12.57 3.11 52.48
C ALA A 689 13.60 3.48 51.43
N GLY A 690 14.59 2.61 51.19
CA GLY A 690 15.56 2.77 50.12
C GLY A 690 14.93 2.74 48.74
N ALA A 691 13.99 1.83 48.53
CA ALA A 691 13.20 1.74 47.29
C ALA A 691 12.49 3.07 46.98
N ARG A 692 11.82 3.67 47.98
CA ARG A 692 11.10 4.93 47.80
C ARG A 692 12.01 6.08 47.37
N GLN A 693 13.16 6.22 48.02
CA GLN A 693 14.12 7.28 47.69
C GLN A 693 14.61 7.15 46.24
N CYS A 694 14.95 5.93 45.83
CA CYS A 694 15.40 5.65 44.47
C CYS A 694 14.33 5.94 43.43
N LEU A 695 13.10 5.42 43.59
CA LEU A 695 12.01 5.57 42.63
C LEU A 695 11.50 7.00 42.52
N GLU A 696 11.37 7.73 43.64
CA GLU A 696 11.00 9.16 43.61
C GLU A 696 12.05 10.01 42.88
N ARG A 697 13.33 9.64 43.00
CA ARG A 697 14.42 10.34 42.30
C ARG A 697 14.41 10.01 40.81
N ALA A 698 14.17 8.73 40.41
CA ALA A 698 14.04 8.29 39.03
C ALA A 698 12.92 9.05 38.34
N VAL A 699 11.71 9.08 38.93
CA VAL A 699 10.55 9.81 38.40
C VAL A 699 10.87 11.29 38.14
N ARG A 700 11.59 11.98 39.08
CA ARG A 700 11.97 13.40 38.89
C ARG A 700 12.95 13.59 37.73
N ILE A 701 13.94 12.68 37.58
CA ILE A 701 14.91 12.74 36.48
C ILE A 701 14.22 12.56 35.15
N ASP A 702 13.37 11.55 35.02
CA ASP A 702 12.71 11.23 33.76
C ASP A 702 11.63 12.26 33.41
N GLU A 703 10.91 12.82 34.37
CA GLU A 703 9.98 13.92 34.13
C GLU A 703 10.69 15.17 33.57
N ALA A 704 11.88 15.48 34.12
CA ALA A 704 12.68 16.62 33.66
C ALA A 704 13.28 16.37 32.25
N ALA A 705 13.66 15.14 31.93
CA ALA A 705 14.35 14.81 30.70
C ALA A 705 13.41 14.59 29.52
N PHE A 706 12.30 13.92 29.74
CA PHE A 706 11.40 13.45 28.69
C PHE A 706 10.02 14.10 28.69
N GLY A 707 9.66 14.71 29.84
CA GLY A 707 8.30 15.23 30.07
C GLY A 707 7.35 14.22 30.69
N PRO A 708 6.17 14.70 31.16
CA PRO A 708 5.24 13.91 31.98
C PRO A 708 4.39 12.88 31.17
N ASP A 709 4.49 12.86 29.86
CA ASP A 709 3.71 12.00 28.98
C ASP A 709 4.58 11.04 28.14
N HIS A 710 5.87 10.87 28.49
CA HIS A 710 6.77 9.97 27.78
C HIS A 710 6.66 8.52 28.31
N PRO A 711 6.78 7.47 27.46
CA PRO A 711 6.73 6.09 27.93
C PRO A 711 7.80 5.69 28.94
N ASP A 712 9.02 6.26 28.87
CA ASP A 712 10.06 5.95 29.86
C ASP A 712 9.71 6.53 31.25
N PHE A 713 9.19 7.75 31.30
CA PHE A 713 8.62 8.29 32.54
C PHE A 713 7.49 7.40 33.11
N ALA A 714 6.63 6.83 32.25
CA ALA A 714 5.54 5.95 32.66
C ALA A 714 6.05 4.63 33.29
N ILE A 715 7.27 4.15 32.91
CA ILE A 715 7.89 2.98 33.55
C ILE A 715 8.18 3.29 35.01
N ASP A 716 8.82 4.41 35.29
CA ASP A 716 9.18 4.79 36.66
C ASP A 716 7.96 5.09 37.53
N VAL A 717 6.93 5.75 36.96
CA VAL A 717 5.63 5.93 37.63
C VAL A 717 4.98 4.59 37.98
N SER A 718 5.03 3.60 37.08
CA SER A 718 4.52 2.25 37.34
C SER A 718 5.31 1.52 38.45
N ASN A 719 6.63 1.70 38.47
CA ASN A 719 7.48 1.11 39.50
C ASN A 719 7.19 1.72 40.88
N LEU A 720 7.00 3.05 40.92
CA LEU A 720 6.59 3.75 42.14
C LEU A 720 5.20 3.27 42.59
N GLY A 721 4.25 3.10 41.66
CA GLY A 721 2.94 2.53 41.96
C GLY A 721 3.01 1.13 42.59
N SER A 722 3.89 0.25 42.09
CA SER A 722 4.11 -1.09 42.68
C SER A 722 4.73 -1.04 44.09
N LEU A 723 5.56 -0.04 44.38
CA LEU A 723 6.07 0.18 45.75
C LEU A 723 4.95 0.68 46.68
N LEU A 724 4.14 1.64 46.24
CA LEU A 724 3.03 2.21 47.04
C LEU A 724 1.97 1.11 47.35
N GLU A 725 1.71 0.20 46.41
CA GLU A 725 0.91 -1.00 46.63
C GLU A 725 1.48 -1.85 47.76
N SER A 726 2.80 -2.11 47.77
CA SER A 726 3.49 -2.87 48.79
C SER A 726 3.48 -2.16 50.17
N LEU A 727 3.38 -0.84 50.18
CA LEU A 727 3.25 0.00 51.39
C LEU A 727 1.79 0.10 51.90
N GLY A 728 0.82 -0.40 51.12
CA GLY A 728 -0.61 -0.37 51.43
C GLY A 728 -1.32 0.93 51.00
N ASP A 729 -0.63 1.84 50.32
CA ASP A 729 -1.22 3.06 49.77
C ASP A 729 -1.86 2.79 48.42
N LEU A 730 -3.01 2.10 48.46
CA LEU A 730 -3.71 1.62 47.24
C LEU A 730 -4.28 2.76 46.42
N ALA A 731 -4.55 3.93 47.04
CA ALA A 731 -5.12 5.07 46.31
C ALA A 731 -4.07 5.71 45.38
N GLU A 732 -2.90 5.99 45.90
CA GLU A 732 -1.76 6.55 45.14
C GLU A 732 -1.20 5.51 44.15
N ALA A 733 -1.18 4.21 44.50
CA ALA A 733 -0.77 3.15 43.61
C ALA A 733 -1.70 3.10 42.36
N ARG A 734 -3.00 3.18 42.58
CA ARG A 734 -4.00 3.23 41.48
C ARG A 734 -3.76 4.44 40.58
N HIS A 735 -3.55 5.62 41.17
CA HIS A 735 -3.29 6.84 40.38
C HIS A 735 -2.03 6.69 39.49
N CYS A 736 -0.95 6.12 40.06
CA CYS A 736 0.26 5.83 39.30
C CYS A 736 -0.01 4.86 38.12
N PHE A 737 -0.72 3.78 38.37
CA PHE A 737 -1.02 2.79 37.32
C PHE A 737 -1.98 3.34 36.24
N GLU A 738 -2.96 4.14 36.61
CA GLU A 738 -3.86 4.83 35.66
C GLU A 738 -3.08 5.79 34.77
N ARG A 739 -2.15 6.58 35.35
CA ARG A 739 -1.27 7.50 34.61
C ARG A 739 -0.37 6.73 33.64
N ALA A 740 0.29 5.68 34.10
CA ALA A 740 1.15 4.84 33.27
C ALA A 740 0.37 4.13 32.15
N LEU A 741 -0.84 3.60 32.46
CA LEU A 741 -1.70 2.97 31.47
C LEU A 741 -2.13 3.95 30.38
N ARG A 742 -2.51 5.18 30.74
CA ARG A 742 -2.88 6.23 29.77
C ARG A 742 -1.73 6.49 28.81
N ILE A 743 -0.50 6.68 29.30
CA ILE A 743 0.68 6.95 28.49
C ILE A 743 1.02 5.76 27.61
N PHE A 744 1.09 4.54 28.15
CA PHE A 744 1.41 3.37 27.35
C PHE A 744 0.36 3.08 26.28
N ARG A 745 -0.94 3.30 26.57
CA ARG A 745 -2.02 3.17 25.59
C ARG A 745 -1.87 4.19 24.47
N GLU A 746 -1.52 5.42 24.80
CA GLU A 746 -1.35 6.50 23.83
C GLU A 746 -0.19 6.26 22.87
N PHE A 747 0.95 5.75 23.35
CA PHE A 747 2.17 5.63 22.56
C PHE A 747 2.47 4.23 22.05
N LEU A 748 2.09 3.20 22.80
CA LEU A 748 2.40 1.80 22.46
C LEU A 748 1.17 1.00 22.03
N GLY A 749 -0.02 1.41 22.49
CA GLY A 749 -1.33 0.84 22.23
C GLY A 749 -1.78 -0.25 23.18
N ASP A 750 -3.02 -0.70 22.96
CA ASP A 750 -3.73 -1.60 23.89
C ASP A 750 -3.13 -3.00 23.98
N ASP A 751 -2.54 -3.53 22.90
CA ASP A 751 -2.01 -4.90 22.82
C ASP A 751 -0.53 -5.00 23.17
N HIS A 752 0.15 -3.87 23.39
CA HIS A 752 1.56 -3.89 23.75
C HIS A 752 1.76 -4.48 25.15
N PRO A 753 2.79 -5.35 25.39
CA PRO A 753 2.97 -6.03 26.67
C PRO A 753 2.98 -5.12 27.89
N LYS A 754 3.59 -3.93 27.80
CA LYS A 754 3.59 -2.93 28.87
C LYS A 754 2.18 -2.42 29.17
N THR A 755 1.35 -2.18 28.17
CA THR A 755 -0.04 -1.72 28.35
C THR A 755 -0.90 -2.82 28.99
N VAL A 756 -0.75 -4.06 28.53
CA VAL A 756 -1.45 -5.23 29.09
C VAL A 756 -1.07 -5.43 30.55
N LEU A 757 0.22 -5.31 30.87
CA LEU A 757 0.71 -5.44 32.25
C LEU A 757 0.09 -4.36 33.16
N GLN A 758 0.02 -3.09 32.71
CA GLN A 758 -0.60 -2.03 33.53
C GLN A 758 -2.09 -2.23 33.76
N ARG A 759 -2.80 -2.74 32.74
CA ARG A 759 -4.22 -3.09 32.87
C ARG A 759 -4.40 -4.18 33.93
N SER A 760 -3.59 -5.22 33.91
CA SER A 760 -3.61 -6.30 34.90
C SER A 760 -3.31 -5.79 36.31
N LYS A 761 -2.33 -4.89 36.50
CA LYS A 761 -2.03 -4.28 37.80
C LYS A 761 -3.21 -3.46 38.35
N LEU A 762 -3.92 -2.72 37.50
CA LEU A 762 -5.12 -1.98 37.89
C LEU A 762 -6.29 -2.90 38.27
N GLU A 763 -6.42 -4.02 37.60
CA GLU A 763 -7.44 -5.02 37.90
C GLU A 763 -7.19 -5.73 39.24
N SER A 764 -5.92 -5.96 39.59
CA SER A 764 -5.54 -6.55 40.88
C SER A 764 -5.82 -5.66 42.09
N LEU A 765 -5.95 -4.34 41.89
CA LEU A 765 -6.30 -3.38 42.93
C LEU A 765 -7.81 -3.22 43.15
N LYS A 766 -8.66 -3.96 42.43
CA LYS A 766 -10.14 -3.97 42.61
C LYS A 766 -10.53 -4.95 43.69
#